data_a38f47b7ebd199db664d95017fbefa1c
#
_entry.id   a38f47b7ebd199db664d95017fbefa1c
#
_cell.length_a   1.000
_cell.length_b   1.000
_cell.length_c   1.000
_cell.angle_alpha   90.00
_cell.angle_beta   90.00
_cell.angle_gamma   90.00
#
_symmetry.space_group_name_H-M   'P 1'
#
loop_
_entity.id
_entity.type
_entity.pdbx_description
1 polymer ?
#
loop_
_entity_poly.entity_id
_entity_poly.type
_entity_poly.pdbx_seq_one_letter_code
_entity_poly.pdbx_strand_id
1 'polypeptide(L)'
;NVSEDIEGMKRLCKQFSFPGGISSHVAPETPGSINEGGELGYSIAHAFGSVFDNPGLITATIVGDGEAETGPLATAWHCNKFLNPVTDGAVLPILHLNGYKISNPTVFARISHEEVEDFFKGCGWEPIFVEDNKDDANYIMNMHRKMAAALDKAIEKIKDIQKDARENGNTERPIWPMIVLRTPKGWTGPKFDDDGNKIEDSFRAHQVPITMEKPEHLEQLKEWLLSYKPEELFDENAQLIPELKALAPVGDARISANPHANGGLLLRDLRLPDFREYGVDVPKPGSVEKQDMIELGAFVRDIFKLNEETKNFRIFGPDETMSNRLYHAFEATNRDFMAEKYDDDDKLANDGRIMDSYLSEHMCEGWLEGYLLTGRHGFFASYEAFIRVVDSMAAQHAKWLKVTSELPWRQKIASLNLLLTSNVWQQDHNGFTHQDPGFLDHIANKKADVVRMYLPPDANCLLSCFDHCIRSKNYVNVIVASKHPSHQWLTMEQAVKHCSQGIGIWEWASNDQGEEPDVVLACCGDTPTKEALAAVTILRDNIPDLKIRFVNVVDLMKLESNSKHPHGLTDAEYDAIFTKDKPIIFAFHGYPTLIHELTYYRTNRNLHVFGYQEEGTITTPFDMRVQNKIDRFNLTKSVIENLPQLGNKGSFLIQKMNDMLVAHKQYIHEEGIDLPEVRDWVWHTPEDK
;
A
#
# COMPACT_ATOMS: atom_id res chain seq x y z
N ASN A 1 -4.44 23.27 22.42
CA ASN A 1 -4.41 24.72 22.24
C ASN A 1 -5.78 25.39 22.38
N VAL A 2 -6.86 24.67 22.60
CA VAL A 2 -8.20 25.13 22.91
C VAL A 2 -8.48 24.81 24.37
N SER A 3 -8.75 25.82 25.22
CA SER A 3 -9.13 25.63 26.61
C SER A 3 -10.64 25.40 26.74
N GLU A 4 -11.05 24.80 27.87
CA GLU A 4 -12.46 24.53 28.21
C GLU A 4 -13.10 25.81 28.90
N ASP A 5 -13.09 26.94 28.18
CA ASP A 5 -13.61 28.21 28.61
C ASP A 5 -14.03 29.10 27.43
N ILE A 6 -14.54 30.29 27.68
CA ILE A 6 -15.01 31.25 26.68
C ILE A 6 -13.91 31.59 25.66
N GLU A 7 -12.66 31.74 26.09
CA GLU A 7 -11.54 32.04 25.19
C GLU A 7 -11.16 30.84 24.33
N GLY A 8 -11.23 29.61 24.86
CA GLY A 8 -11.06 28.40 24.11
C GLY A 8 -12.14 28.24 23.05
N MET A 9 -13.40 28.52 23.35
CA MET A 9 -14.51 28.47 22.39
C MET A 9 -14.33 29.51 21.27
N LYS A 10 -13.93 30.73 21.59
CA LYS A 10 -13.62 31.75 20.57
C LYS A 10 -12.49 31.32 19.66
N ARG A 11 -11.44 30.67 20.20
CA ARG A 11 -10.33 30.12 19.40
C ARG A 11 -10.80 28.98 18.53
N LEU A 12 -11.62 28.06 19.03
CA LEU A 12 -12.19 26.95 18.23
C LEU A 12 -12.92 27.51 17.01
N CYS A 13 -13.87 28.45 17.20
CA CYS A 13 -14.61 29.02 16.08
C CYS A 13 -13.70 29.74 15.08
N LYS A 14 -12.67 30.44 15.58
CA LYS A 14 -11.73 31.19 14.73
C LYS A 14 -10.74 30.32 13.98
N GLN A 15 -10.36 29.18 14.55
CA GLN A 15 -9.31 28.29 14.02
C GLN A 15 -9.88 27.06 13.30
N PHE A 16 -11.18 26.87 13.30
CA PHE A 16 -11.81 25.74 12.60
C PHE A 16 -11.56 25.82 11.10
N SER A 17 -11.03 24.75 10.50
CA SER A 17 -10.62 24.68 9.09
C SER A 17 -9.61 25.75 8.65
N PHE A 18 -8.88 26.34 9.59
CA PHE A 18 -7.85 27.35 9.33
C PHE A 18 -6.46 26.70 9.31
N PRO A 19 -5.51 27.18 8.49
CA PRO A 19 -4.14 26.64 8.48
C PRO A 19 -3.48 26.64 9.87
N GLY A 20 -3.00 25.45 10.30
CA GLY A 20 -2.45 25.23 11.64
C GLY A 20 -3.47 25.23 12.79
N GLY A 21 -4.77 25.27 12.48
CA GLY A 21 -5.86 25.18 13.42
C GLY A 21 -6.48 23.79 13.52
N ILE A 22 -7.79 23.75 13.68
CA ILE A 22 -8.56 22.52 13.87
C ILE A 22 -9.10 22.04 12.53
N SER A 23 -8.81 20.78 12.16
CA SER A 23 -9.30 20.16 10.92
C SER A 23 -10.82 20.00 10.94
N SER A 24 -11.46 20.17 9.77
CA SER A 24 -12.90 19.91 9.60
C SER A 24 -13.24 18.41 9.64
N HIS A 25 -12.28 17.54 9.32
CA HIS A 25 -12.39 16.08 9.39
C HIS A 25 -11.47 15.53 10.47
N VAL A 26 -11.79 14.35 10.99
CA VAL A 26 -10.89 13.63 11.90
C VAL A 26 -9.59 13.33 11.14
N ALA A 27 -8.47 13.76 11.72
CA ALA A 27 -7.15 13.73 11.09
C ALA A 27 -6.11 13.14 12.07
N PRO A 28 -4.88 12.87 11.62
CA PRO A 28 -3.82 12.34 12.49
C PRO A 28 -3.55 13.16 13.74
N GLU A 29 -3.82 14.46 13.70
CA GLU A 29 -3.71 15.39 14.83
C GLU A 29 -4.76 15.17 15.92
N THR A 30 -5.84 14.44 15.61
CA THR A 30 -6.92 14.15 16.57
C THR A 30 -6.54 12.96 17.45
N PRO A 31 -6.29 13.12 18.75
CA PRO A 31 -5.97 12.01 19.64
C PRO A 31 -7.12 10.98 19.68
N GLY A 32 -6.78 9.69 19.49
CA GLY A 32 -7.76 8.61 19.41
C GLY A 32 -8.13 8.21 17.98
N SER A 33 -7.77 9.01 16.98
CA SER A 33 -7.94 8.68 15.56
C SER A 33 -6.94 7.61 15.13
N ILE A 34 -7.42 6.55 14.47
CA ILE A 34 -6.58 5.50 13.86
C ILE A 34 -6.35 5.82 12.40
N ASN A 35 -7.40 6.23 11.68
CA ASN A 35 -7.34 6.58 10.28
C ASN A 35 -8.27 7.76 9.97
N GLU A 36 -8.00 8.47 8.88
CA GLU A 36 -8.84 9.54 8.36
C GLU A 36 -9.89 8.99 7.39
N GLY A 37 -11.09 9.57 7.41
CA GLY A 37 -12.21 9.15 6.56
C GLY A 37 -12.40 9.98 5.29
N GLY A 38 -11.38 10.65 4.76
CA GLY A 38 -11.49 11.51 3.58
C GLY A 38 -11.83 10.72 2.32
N GLU A 39 -11.20 9.60 2.10
CA GLU A 39 -11.55 8.64 1.07
C GLU A 39 -12.48 7.57 1.64
N LEU A 40 -13.68 7.43 1.07
CA LEU A 40 -14.70 6.54 1.59
C LEU A 40 -14.50 5.09 1.13
N GLY A 41 -14.81 4.12 2.01
CA GLY A 41 -14.87 2.71 1.66
C GLY A 41 -13.94 1.79 2.45
N TYR A 42 -13.04 2.33 3.27
CA TYR A 42 -12.00 1.53 3.94
C TYR A 42 -12.19 1.37 5.44
N SER A 43 -13.18 2.03 6.04
CA SER A 43 -13.36 2.06 7.50
C SER A 43 -13.51 0.69 8.13
N ILE A 44 -14.29 -0.23 7.53
CA ILE A 44 -14.44 -1.60 8.01
C ILE A 44 -13.14 -2.40 7.83
N ALA A 45 -12.48 -2.32 6.68
CA ALA A 45 -11.23 -3.03 6.45
C ALA A 45 -10.15 -2.63 7.49
N HIS A 46 -9.95 -1.34 7.72
CA HIS A 46 -9.05 -0.84 8.77
C HIS A 46 -9.46 -1.29 10.17
N ALA A 47 -10.77 -1.31 10.48
CA ALA A 47 -11.26 -1.80 11.76
C ALA A 47 -10.91 -3.27 11.98
N PHE A 48 -11.08 -4.15 10.97
CA PHE A 48 -10.66 -5.54 11.05
C PHE A 48 -9.15 -5.68 11.20
N GLY A 49 -8.37 -4.95 10.42
CA GLY A 49 -6.91 -4.93 10.57
C GLY A 49 -6.46 -4.56 11.99
N SER A 50 -7.15 -3.61 12.63
CA SER A 50 -6.83 -3.16 13.99
C SER A 50 -7.05 -4.22 15.07
N VAL A 51 -7.96 -5.15 14.86
CA VAL A 51 -8.32 -6.18 15.86
C VAL A 51 -7.61 -7.51 15.67
N PHE A 52 -6.98 -7.77 14.53
CA PHE A 52 -6.18 -8.97 14.34
C PHE A 52 -5.05 -9.02 15.39
N ASP A 53 -4.91 -10.15 16.05
CA ASP A 53 -3.95 -10.40 17.15
C ASP A 53 -4.07 -9.42 18.34
N ASN A 54 -5.21 -8.75 18.49
CA ASN A 54 -5.53 -7.88 19.61
C ASN A 54 -6.78 -8.37 20.38
N PRO A 55 -6.71 -9.51 21.09
CA PRO A 55 -7.88 -10.21 21.62
C PRO A 55 -8.70 -9.42 22.65
N GLY A 56 -8.14 -8.37 23.24
CA GLY A 56 -8.84 -7.48 24.18
C GLY A 56 -9.47 -6.25 23.53
N LEU A 57 -9.26 -6.02 22.24
CA LEU A 57 -9.72 -4.82 21.56
C LEU A 57 -11.11 -5.00 20.95
N ILE A 58 -12.00 -4.04 21.15
CA ILE A 58 -13.24 -3.89 20.39
C ILE A 58 -13.15 -2.59 19.62
N THR A 59 -13.13 -2.66 18.30
CA THR A 59 -13.09 -1.49 17.43
C THR A 59 -14.49 -1.19 16.92
N ALA A 60 -15.08 -0.07 17.38
CA ALA A 60 -16.32 0.43 16.81
C ALA A 60 -16.01 1.25 15.55
N THR A 61 -16.71 1.00 14.46
CA THR A 61 -16.60 1.77 13.22
C THR A 61 -17.96 2.30 12.81
N ILE A 62 -18.05 3.63 12.61
CA ILE A 62 -19.27 4.28 12.16
C ILE A 62 -19.18 4.41 10.65
N VAL A 63 -20.11 3.77 9.95
CA VAL A 63 -20.18 3.72 8.49
C VAL A 63 -21.35 4.55 8.03
N GLY A 64 -21.12 5.57 7.21
CA GLY A 64 -22.20 6.29 6.54
C GLY A 64 -22.88 5.41 5.47
N ASP A 65 -24.18 5.57 5.31
CA ASP A 65 -24.94 4.83 4.29
C ASP A 65 -24.50 5.15 2.86
N GLY A 66 -23.92 6.33 2.62
CA GLY A 66 -23.28 6.67 1.36
C GLY A 66 -21.93 5.95 1.17
N GLU A 67 -21.12 5.81 2.22
CA GLU A 67 -19.91 5.03 2.20
C GLU A 67 -20.19 3.54 1.95
N ALA A 68 -21.30 3.04 2.51
CA ALA A 68 -21.72 1.64 2.34
C ALA A 68 -22.01 1.24 0.88
N GLU A 69 -22.18 2.20 -0.03
CA GLU A 69 -22.36 1.98 -1.47
C GLU A 69 -21.05 1.88 -2.26
N THR A 70 -19.91 2.20 -1.64
CA THR A 70 -18.60 2.09 -2.33
C THR A 70 -18.24 0.61 -2.53
N GLY A 71 -17.53 0.32 -3.65
CA GLY A 71 -17.10 -1.05 -3.96
C GLY A 71 -16.28 -1.69 -2.82
N PRO A 72 -15.25 -1.00 -2.27
CA PRO A 72 -14.48 -1.55 -1.16
C PRO A 72 -15.34 -1.87 0.07
N LEU A 73 -16.24 -0.98 0.50
CA LEU A 73 -17.05 -1.23 1.67
C LEU A 73 -18.10 -2.32 1.47
N ALA A 74 -18.72 -2.37 0.28
CA ALA A 74 -19.67 -3.44 -0.06
C ALA A 74 -19.02 -4.83 0.07
N THR A 75 -17.74 -4.93 -0.28
CA THR A 75 -16.94 -6.15 -0.11
C THR A 75 -16.56 -6.40 1.37
N ALA A 76 -16.32 -5.34 2.13
CA ALA A 76 -15.84 -5.41 3.51
C ALA A 76 -16.84 -6.08 4.49
N TRP A 77 -18.13 -6.14 4.16
CA TRP A 77 -19.13 -6.85 4.99
C TRP A 77 -18.82 -8.33 5.17
N HIS A 78 -17.97 -8.92 4.34
CA HIS A 78 -17.52 -10.31 4.44
C HIS A 78 -16.28 -10.52 5.31
N CYS A 79 -15.63 -9.47 5.82
CA CYS A 79 -14.42 -9.56 6.65
C CYS A 79 -14.61 -10.41 7.92
N ASN A 80 -15.84 -10.55 8.42
CA ASN A 80 -16.17 -11.39 9.58
C ASN A 80 -15.88 -12.89 9.38
N LYS A 81 -15.54 -13.35 8.15
CA LYS A 81 -15.10 -14.71 7.82
C LYS A 81 -13.60 -14.94 8.07
N PHE A 82 -12.88 -13.89 8.50
CA PHE A 82 -11.44 -13.90 8.76
C PHE A 82 -11.10 -13.46 10.19
N LEU A 83 -12.09 -13.43 11.09
CA LEU A 83 -11.92 -12.98 12.46
C LEU A 83 -12.05 -14.15 13.43
N ASN A 84 -10.92 -14.55 14.02
CA ASN A 84 -10.88 -15.64 14.99
C ASN A 84 -11.17 -15.12 16.43
N PRO A 85 -12.28 -15.47 17.06
CA PRO A 85 -12.63 -14.97 18.39
C PRO A 85 -11.69 -15.41 19.51
N VAL A 86 -10.82 -16.41 19.24
CA VAL A 86 -9.80 -16.87 20.21
C VAL A 86 -8.63 -15.89 20.26
N THR A 87 -8.08 -15.52 19.11
CA THR A 87 -6.82 -14.76 18.99
C THR A 87 -7.03 -13.29 18.69
N ASP A 88 -8.15 -12.93 18.13
CA ASP A 88 -8.45 -11.58 17.66
C ASP A 88 -9.43 -10.85 18.58
N GLY A 89 -9.54 -9.56 18.40
CA GLY A 89 -10.53 -8.72 19.05
C GLY A 89 -11.92 -8.87 18.41
N ALA A 90 -12.66 -7.78 18.36
CA ALA A 90 -13.95 -7.72 17.66
C ALA A 90 -14.16 -6.39 16.97
N VAL A 91 -14.90 -6.39 15.88
CA VAL A 91 -15.37 -5.18 15.19
C VAL A 91 -16.86 -5.03 15.44
N LEU A 92 -17.28 -3.83 15.84
CA LEU A 92 -18.70 -3.44 15.94
C LEU A 92 -19.02 -2.40 14.87
N PRO A 93 -19.52 -2.79 13.69
CA PRO A 93 -20.00 -1.85 12.71
C PRO A 93 -21.29 -1.16 13.17
N ILE A 94 -21.35 0.15 12.99
CA ILE A 94 -22.54 0.97 13.21
C ILE A 94 -22.87 1.65 11.88
N LEU A 95 -23.81 1.08 11.13
CA LEU A 95 -24.29 1.70 9.90
C LEU A 95 -25.22 2.87 10.26
N HIS A 96 -24.78 4.09 9.97
CA HIS A 96 -25.59 5.28 10.13
C HIS A 96 -26.43 5.53 8.88
N LEU A 97 -27.64 5.03 8.90
CA LEU A 97 -28.60 5.11 7.81
C LEU A 97 -29.40 6.40 7.91
N ASN A 98 -28.86 7.52 7.39
CA ASN A 98 -29.48 8.83 7.42
C ASN A 98 -30.26 9.19 6.14
N GLY A 99 -30.13 8.40 5.09
CA GLY A 99 -30.94 8.45 3.89
C GLY A 99 -30.39 9.23 2.73
N TYR A 100 -29.34 10.05 2.90
CA TYR A 100 -28.86 10.92 1.83
C TYR A 100 -27.33 11.03 1.78
N LYS A 101 -26.81 11.09 0.57
CA LYS A 101 -25.44 11.52 0.22
C LYS A 101 -25.37 13.06 0.13
N ILE A 102 -24.50 13.62 -0.69
CA ILE A 102 -24.35 15.07 -0.89
C ILE A 102 -25.63 15.66 -1.49
N SER A 103 -26.16 15.04 -2.56
CA SER A 103 -27.33 15.54 -3.29
C SER A 103 -28.37 14.46 -3.62
N ASN A 104 -28.06 13.18 -3.39
CA ASN A 104 -28.91 12.05 -3.76
C ASN A 104 -29.26 11.17 -2.55
N PRO A 105 -30.38 10.46 -2.60
CA PRO A 105 -30.68 9.42 -1.60
C PRO A 105 -29.70 8.26 -1.70
N THR A 106 -29.56 7.51 -0.61
CA THR A 106 -28.80 6.27 -0.58
C THR A 106 -29.68 5.07 -0.95
N VAL A 107 -29.05 4.00 -1.48
CA VAL A 107 -29.78 2.78 -1.86
C VAL A 107 -30.43 2.14 -0.64
N PHE A 108 -29.67 1.97 0.47
CA PHE A 108 -30.21 1.36 1.71
C PHE A 108 -31.40 2.12 2.30
N ALA A 109 -31.53 3.44 2.04
CA ALA A 109 -32.67 4.22 2.50
C ALA A 109 -33.92 4.06 1.61
N ARG A 110 -33.81 3.41 0.45
CA ARG A 110 -34.89 3.26 -0.54
C ARG A 110 -35.33 1.82 -0.74
N ILE A 111 -34.78 0.88 0.03
CA ILE A 111 -35.23 -0.50 0.12
C ILE A 111 -35.96 -0.75 1.44
N SER A 112 -36.71 -1.85 1.55
CA SER A 112 -37.47 -2.16 2.76
C SER A 112 -36.58 -2.49 3.96
N HIS A 113 -37.17 -2.46 5.16
CA HIS A 113 -36.46 -2.89 6.38
C HIS A 113 -36.01 -4.34 6.27
N GLU A 114 -36.87 -5.21 5.75
CA GLU A 114 -36.62 -6.64 5.58
C GLU A 114 -35.46 -6.88 4.61
N GLU A 115 -35.39 -6.13 3.49
CA GLU A 115 -34.27 -6.26 2.54
C GLU A 115 -32.93 -5.87 3.18
N VAL A 116 -32.90 -4.81 3.99
CA VAL A 116 -31.69 -4.41 4.74
C VAL A 116 -31.30 -5.48 5.74
N GLU A 117 -32.25 -6.02 6.48
CA GLU A 117 -32.02 -7.08 7.47
C GLU A 117 -31.49 -8.35 6.80
N ASP A 118 -32.11 -8.79 5.71
CA ASP A 118 -31.72 -10.00 4.96
C ASP A 118 -30.34 -9.84 4.34
N PHE A 119 -30.00 -8.65 3.82
CA PHE A 119 -28.68 -8.35 3.30
C PHE A 119 -27.58 -8.57 4.36
N PHE A 120 -27.72 -8.00 5.55
CA PHE A 120 -26.73 -8.14 6.60
C PHE A 120 -26.68 -9.54 7.19
N LYS A 121 -27.81 -10.21 7.34
CA LYS A 121 -27.86 -11.64 7.72
C LYS A 121 -27.15 -12.52 6.69
N GLY A 122 -27.36 -12.27 5.38
CA GLY A 122 -26.66 -12.96 4.30
C GLY A 122 -25.16 -12.73 4.33
N CYS A 123 -24.73 -11.56 4.76
CA CYS A 123 -23.30 -11.26 5.00
C CYS A 123 -22.74 -11.88 6.30
N GLY A 124 -23.59 -12.53 7.14
CA GLY A 124 -23.16 -13.20 8.38
C GLY A 124 -23.11 -12.28 9.59
N TRP A 125 -23.93 -11.24 9.61
CA TRP A 125 -24.12 -10.34 10.74
C TRP A 125 -25.46 -10.55 11.43
N GLU A 126 -25.56 -10.16 12.72
CA GLU A 126 -26.84 -9.97 13.42
C GLU A 126 -27.10 -8.47 13.51
N PRO A 127 -27.96 -7.90 12.63
CA PRO A 127 -28.27 -6.47 12.67
C PRO A 127 -29.21 -6.16 13.85
N ILE A 128 -28.85 -5.16 14.66
CA ILE A 128 -29.65 -4.60 15.75
C ILE A 128 -30.11 -3.22 15.29
N PHE A 129 -31.40 -3.09 15.01
CA PHE A 129 -31.98 -1.85 14.52
C PHE A 129 -32.27 -0.86 15.67
N VAL A 130 -31.81 0.38 15.49
CA VAL A 130 -32.09 1.53 16.33
C VAL A 130 -32.86 2.54 15.49
N GLU A 131 -34.18 2.48 15.60
CA GLU A 131 -35.11 3.34 14.87
C GLU A 131 -36.38 3.57 15.70
N ASP A 132 -37.08 4.67 15.46
CA ASP A 132 -38.36 4.98 16.09
C ASP A 132 -39.22 5.84 15.14
N ASN A 133 -40.49 6.06 15.52
CA ASN A 133 -41.36 6.98 14.83
C ASN A 133 -40.93 8.42 15.09
N LYS A 134 -40.43 9.11 14.07
CA LYS A 134 -39.95 10.48 14.15
C LYS A 134 -41.05 11.51 14.54
N ASP A 135 -42.31 11.14 14.41
CA ASP A 135 -43.45 11.97 14.78
C ASP A 135 -43.85 11.80 16.28
N ASP A 136 -43.20 10.88 17.00
CA ASP A 136 -43.42 10.71 18.46
C ASP A 136 -42.79 11.87 19.22
N ALA A 137 -43.56 12.44 20.18
CA ALA A 137 -43.08 13.54 21.02
C ALA A 137 -41.84 13.17 21.85
N ASN A 138 -41.62 11.88 22.11
CA ASN A 138 -40.48 11.35 22.86
C ASN A 138 -39.38 10.78 21.94
N TYR A 139 -39.45 11.03 20.63
CA TYR A 139 -38.53 10.44 19.64
C TYR A 139 -37.06 10.51 20.05
N ILE A 140 -36.56 11.68 20.44
CA ILE A 140 -35.17 11.87 20.84
C ILE A 140 -34.80 10.97 22.01
N MET A 141 -35.61 10.98 23.07
CA MET A 141 -35.36 10.16 24.28
C MET A 141 -35.43 8.66 23.97
N ASN A 142 -36.39 8.25 23.14
CA ASN A 142 -36.54 6.86 22.72
C ASN A 142 -35.32 6.40 21.92
N MET A 143 -34.84 7.20 20.99
CA MET A 143 -33.63 6.88 20.22
C MET A 143 -32.38 6.70 21.10
N HIS A 144 -32.17 7.60 22.08
CA HIS A 144 -31.07 7.45 23.03
C HIS A 144 -31.19 6.16 23.86
N ARG A 145 -32.37 5.84 24.38
CA ARG A 145 -32.59 4.61 25.14
C ARG A 145 -32.39 3.36 24.30
N LYS A 146 -32.89 3.34 23.05
CA LYS A 146 -32.71 2.24 22.12
C LYS A 146 -31.24 2.05 21.74
N MET A 147 -30.50 3.15 21.50
CA MET A 147 -29.07 3.07 21.19
C MET A 147 -28.26 2.54 22.37
N ALA A 148 -28.53 3.00 23.60
CA ALA A 148 -27.88 2.48 24.80
C ALA A 148 -28.13 0.96 24.95
N ALA A 149 -29.38 0.52 24.82
CA ALA A 149 -29.74 -0.91 24.88
C ALA A 149 -29.09 -1.73 23.76
N ALA A 150 -28.99 -1.17 22.54
CA ALA A 150 -28.34 -1.82 21.40
C ALA A 150 -26.83 -1.99 21.62
N LEU A 151 -26.16 -0.99 22.18
CA LEU A 151 -24.74 -1.06 22.54
C LEU A 151 -24.51 -2.12 23.64
N ASP A 152 -25.31 -2.12 24.71
CA ASP A 152 -25.21 -3.12 25.77
C ASP A 152 -25.38 -4.55 25.20
N LYS A 153 -26.44 -4.77 24.40
CA LYS A 153 -26.69 -6.05 23.73
C LYS A 153 -25.54 -6.48 22.81
N ALA A 154 -25.00 -5.54 22.01
CA ALA A 154 -23.91 -5.85 21.09
C ALA A 154 -22.64 -6.23 21.85
N ILE A 155 -22.27 -5.48 22.89
CA ILE A 155 -21.07 -5.76 23.71
C ILE A 155 -21.21 -7.06 24.50
N GLU A 156 -22.38 -7.34 25.06
CA GLU A 156 -22.66 -8.61 25.74
C GLU A 156 -22.47 -9.78 24.77
N LYS A 157 -23.09 -9.72 23.60
CA LYS A 157 -22.94 -10.75 22.58
C LYS A 157 -21.49 -10.94 22.12
N ILE A 158 -20.73 -9.87 21.90
CA ILE A 158 -19.30 -9.96 21.56
C ILE A 158 -18.55 -10.70 22.67
N LYS A 159 -18.77 -10.36 23.93
CA LYS A 159 -18.11 -11.00 25.08
C LYS A 159 -18.50 -12.47 25.22
N ASP A 160 -19.77 -12.82 24.97
CA ASP A 160 -20.23 -14.21 25.01
C ASP A 160 -19.57 -15.05 23.91
N ILE A 161 -19.47 -14.52 22.68
CA ILE A 161 -18.77 -15.18 21.56
C ILE A 161 -17.30 -15.43 21.94
N GLN A 162 -16.61 -14.39 22.44
CA GLN A 162 -15.20 -14.50 22.83
C GLN A 162 -14.99 -15.47 23.99
N LYS A 163 -15.88 -15.44 24.96
CA LYS A 163 -15.84 -16.35 26.12
C LYS A 163 -16.06 -17.79 25.68
N ASP A 164 -17.08 -18.06 24.87
CA ASP A 164 -17.38 -19.40 24.36
C ASP A 164 -16.19 -19.97 23.56
N ALA A 165 -15.58 -19.16 22.70
CA ALA A 165 -14.40 -19.57 21.94
C ALA A 165 -13.18 -19.86 22.83
N ARG A 166 -12.91 -19.00 23.81
CA ARG A 166 -11.67 -19.07 24.65
C ARG A 166 -11.76 -20.03 25.82
N GLU A 167 -12.93 -20.15 26.44
CA GLU A 167 -13.13 -20.99 27.63
C GLU A 167 -13.70 -22.37 27.28
N ASN A 168 -14.63 -22.46 26.33
CA ASN A 168 -15.30 -23.69 25.93
C ASN A 168 -14.67 -24.33 24.67
N GLY A 169 -13.77 -23.65 23.98
CA GLY A 169 -13.09 -24.17 22.80
C GLY A 169 -13.96 -24.22 21.55
N ASN A 170 -15.01 -23.41 21.48
CA ASN A 170 -15.85 -23.33 20.29
C ASN A 170 -15.05 -22.70 19.12
N THR A 171 -14.86 -23.45 18.05
CA THR A 171 -14.12 -23.05 16.85
C THR A 171 -15.02 -22.74 15.66
N GLU A 172 -16.33 -22.78 15.83
CA GLU A 172 -17.28 -22.44 14.78
C GLU A 172 -17.27 -20.92 14.50
N ARG A 173 -17.52 -20.56 13.25
CA ARG A 173 -17.64 -19.16 12.87
C ARG A 173 -18.82 -18.50 13.57
N PRO A 174 -18.61 -17.48 14.40
CA PRO A 174 -19.69 -16.78 15.07
C PRO A 174 -20.46 -15.86 14.13
N ILE A 175 -21.69 -15.53 14.50
CA ILE A 175 -22.47 -14.45 13.90
C ILE A 175 -22.29 -13.21 14.78
N TRP A 176 -21.47 -12.29 14.31
CA TRP A 176 -21.14 -11.06 15.02
C TRP A 176 -22.31 -10.06 14.98
N PRO A 177 -22.52 -9.26 16.05
CA PRO A 177 -23.52 -8.21 16.04
C PRO A 177 -23.05 -6.99 15.23
N MET A 178 -24.01 -6.25 14.66
CA MET A 178 -23.83 -4.91 14.13
C MET A 178 -25.05 -4.04 14.47
N ILE A 179 -24.88 -2.72 14.44
CA ILE A 179 -25.99 -1.78 14.70
C ILE A 179 -26.37 -1.09 13.39
N VAL A 180 -27.67 -1.01 13.11
CA VAL A 180 -28.22 -0.16 12.06
C VAL A 180 -28.95 1.00 12.72
N LEU A 181 -28.30 2.17 12.73
CA LEU A 181 -28.82 3.40 13.33
C LEU A 181 -29.53 4.23 12.25
N ARG A 182 -30.85 4.28 12.30
CA ARG A 182 -31.67 5.05 11.35
C ARG A 182 -32.11 6.37 11.97
N THR A 183 -31.62 7.48 11.42
CA THR A 183 -31.99 8.84 11.85
C THR A 183 -32.25 9.74 10.65
N PRO A 184 -33.02 10.81 10.77
CA PRO A 184 -33.10 11.84 9.72
C PRO A 184 -31.72 12.47 9.50
N LYS A 185 -31.34 12.74 8.25
CA LYS A 185 -30.14 13.53 7.97
C LYS A 185 -30.32 14.95 8.51
N GLY A 186 -29.30 15.49 9.20
CA GLY A 186 -29.40 16.81 9.86
C GLY A 186 -30.27 16.82 11.12
N TRP A 187 -30.47 15.64 11.74
CA TRP A 187 -31.23 15.50 12.97
C TRP A 187 -30.76 16.48 14.04
N THR A 188 -31.71 17.14 14.72
CA THR A 188 -31.55 18.24 15.67
C THR A 188 -31.11 19.58 15.08
N GLY A 189 -30.85 19.66 13.79
CA GLY A 189 -30.59 20.90 13.06
C GLY A 189 -31.86 21.68 12.68
N PRO A 190 -31.70 22.78 11.96
CA PRO A 190 -32.83 23.55 11.43
C PRO A 190 -33.70 22.68 10.52
N LYS A 191 -35.02 22.81 10.64
CA LYS A 191 -35.97 22.02 9.84
C LYS A 191 -36.17 22.59 8.44
N PHE A 192 -36.10 23.92 8.32
CA PHE A 192 -36.31 24.64 7.07
C PHE A 192 -35.26 25.75 6.93
N ASP A 193 -34.95 26.10 5.68
CA ASP A 193 -34.17 27.29 5.34
C ASP A 193 -35.08 28.57 5.33
N ASP A 194 -34.48 29.72 5.08
CA ASP A 194 -35.18 31.02 5.00
C ASP A 194 -36.16 31.13 3.82
N ASP A 195 -36.03 30.28 2.79
CA ASP A 195 -36.96 30.17 1.66
C ASP A 195 -38.07 29.13 1.93
N GLY A 196 -38.08 28.48 3.09
CA GLY A 196 -39.07 27.47 3.46
C GLY A 196 -38.80 26.07 2.91
N ASN A 197 -37.61 25.82 2.33
CA ASN A 197 -37.28 24.50 1.86
C ASN A 197 -36.85 23.59 3.03
N LYS A 198 -37.25 22.33 2.97
CA LYS A 198 -36.91 21.31 3.98
C LYS A 198 -35.39 21.06 4.04
N ILE A 199 -34.76 21.22 5.22
CA ILE A 199 -33.36 20.89 5.49
C ILE A 199 -33.29 19.51 6.16
N GLU A 200 -33.83 19.34 7.37
CA GLU A 200 -33.82 18.08 8.09
C GLU A 200 -34.48 16.97 7.23
N ASP A 201 -33.91 15.77 7.24
CA ASP A 201 -34.38 14.64 6.43
C ASP A 201 -34.40 14.94 4.93
N SER A 202 -33.39 15.67 4.46
CA SER A 202 -33.15 15.95 3.05
C SER A 202 -31.66 16.07 2.74
N PHE A 203 -31.30 16.08 1.45
CA PHE A 203 -29.92 16.28 1.01
C PHE A 203 -29.36 17.67 1.44
N ARG A 204 -30.22 18.69 1.63
CA ARG A 204 -29.81 20.05 2.04
C ARG A 204 -29.12 20.09 3.39
N ALA A 205 -29.38 19.09 4.26
CA ALA A 205 -28.69 18.97 5.54
C ALA A 205 -27.19 18.58 5.40
N HIS A 206 -26.72 18.23 4.20
CA HIS A 206 -25.30 17.94 3.97
C HIS A 206 -24.43 19.19 4.15
N GLN A 207 -24.89 20.33 3.63
CA GLN A 207 -24.34 21.66 3.87
C GLN A 207 -25.51 22.56 4.31
N VAL A 208 -25.65 22.75 5.62
CA VAL A 208 -26.75 23.57 6.15
C VAL A 208 -26.64 24.98 5.56
N PRO A 209 -27.66 25.51 4.89
CA PRO A 209 -27.59 26.75 4.14
C PRO A 209 -27.65 28.00 5.03
N ILE A 210 -26.83 28.05 6.08
CA ILE A 210 -26.67 29.18 7.01
C ILE A 210 -25.27 29.77 6.78
N THR A 211 -25.18 30.71 5.83
CA THR A 211 -23.88 31.21 5.31
C THR A 211 -23.36 32.47 6.01
N MET A 212 -24.14 33.07 6.93
CA MET A 212 -23.85 34.38 7.56
C MET A 212 -23.80 35.57 6.60
N GLU A 213 -24.18 35.39 5.35
CA GLU A 213 -24.27 36.49 4.37
C GLU A 213 -25.54 37.36 4.58
N LYS A 214 -26.54 36.76 5.25
CA LYS A 214 -27.79 37.40 5.59
C LYS A 214 -27.90 37.58 7.12
N PRO A 215 -28.40 38.70 7.62
CA PRO A 215 -28.62 38.89 9.05
C PRO A 215 -29.53 37.83 9.69
N GLU A 216 -30.50 37.34 8.94
CA GLU A 216 -31.46 36.33 9.37
C GLU A 216 -30.77 34.98 9.68
N HIS A 217 -29.65 34.66 8.99
CA HIS A 217 -28.87 33.45 9.26
C HIS A 217 -28.23 33.46 10.65
N LEU A 218 -27.85 34.66 11.18
CA LEU A 218 -27.31 34.74 12.52
C LEU A 218 -28.40 34.46 13.58
N GLU A 219 -29.61 34.96 13.41
CA GLU A 219 -30.71 34.64 14.31
C GLU A 219 -31.10 33.15 14.22
N GLN A 220 -31.17 32.58 13.03
CA GLN A 220 -31.43 31.16 12.85
C GLN A 220 -30.35 30.29 13.51
N LEU A 221 -29.07 30.62 13.36
CA LEU A 221 -27.97 29.92 14.04
C LEU A 221 -28.11 30.05 15.56
N LYS A 222 -28.43 31.24 16.08
CA LYS A 222 -28.64 31.46 17.50
C LYS A 222 -29.81 30.63 18.04
N GLU A 223 -30.95 30.62 17.36
CA GLU A 223 -32.09 29.78 17.71
C GLU A 223 -31.72 28.30 17.73
N TRP A 224 -30.97 27.84 16.73
CA TRP A 224 -30.49 26.46 16.66
C TRP A 224 -29.61 26.14 17.87
N LEU A 225 -28.59 26.95 18.15
CA LEU A 225 -27.69 26.72 19.30
C LEU A 225 -28.42 26.78 20.64
N LEU A 226 -29.38 27.70 20.80
CA LEU A 226 -30.20 27.83 22.04
C LEU A 226 -31.17 26.64 22.19
N SER A 227 -31.54 25.93 21.13
CA SER A 227 -32.39 24.73 21.22
C SER A 227 -31.72 23.61 22.03
N TYR A 228 -30.39 23.60 22.13
CA TYR A 228 -29.63 22.65 22.95
C TYR A 228 -29.56 23.07 24.44
N LYS A 229 -30.14 24.19 24.80
CA LYS A 229 -30.20 24.71 26.20
C LYS A 229 -28.82 24.76 26.85
N PRO A 230 -27.88 25.54 26.29
CA PRO A 230 -26.50 25.60 26.79
C PRO A 230 -26.43 26.04 28.25
N GLU A 231 -27.42 26.80 28.77
CA GLU A 231 -27.54 27.23 30.16
C GLU A 231 -27.77 26.04 31.15
N GLU A 232 -28.25 24.89 30.65
CA GLU A 232 -28.40 23.68 31.47
C GLU A 232 -27.10 22.82 31.44
N LEU A 233 -26.18 23.11 30.52
CA LEU A 233 -24.97 22.32 30.29
C LEU A 233 -23.69 22.97 30.79
N PHE A 234 -23.63 24.32 30.77
CA PHE A 234 -22.45 25.10 31.07
C PHE A 234 -22.73 26.16 32.14
N ASP A 235 -21.73 26.46 32.96
CA ASP A 235 -21.75 27.55 33.92
C ASP A 235 -21.50 28.92 33.25
N GLU A 236 -21.49 29.99 34.06
CA GLU A 236 -21.25 31.37 33.62
C GLU A 236 -19.85 31.58 32.97
N ASN A 237 -18.90 30.69 33.19
CA ASN A 237 -17.55 30.72 32.64
C ASN A 237 -17.43 29.83 31.41
N ALA A 238 -18.56 29.30 30.88
CA ALA A 238 -18.62 28.32 29.81
C ALA A 238 -17.90 26.99 30.14
N GLN A 239 -17.81 26.65 31.42
CA GLN A 239 -17.30 25.34 31.88
C GLN A 239 -18.45 24.36 31.96
N LEU A 240 -18.22 23.11 31.45
CA LEU A 240 -19.20 22.05 31.60
C LEU A 240 -19.51 21.79 33.08
N ILE A 241 -20.80 21.73 33.44
CA ILE A 241 -21.20 21.50 34.83
C ILE A 241 -20.61 20.20 35.39
N PRO A 242 -20.26 20.14 36.70
CA PRO A 242 -19.53 19.02 37.29
C PRO A 242 -20.21 17.66 37.09
N GLU A 243 -21.54 17.61 37.14
CA GLU A 243 -22.34 16.40 36.99
C GLU A 243 -22.15 15.77 35.59
N LEU A 244 -22.10 16.61 34.55
CA LEU A 244 -21.87 16.14 33.18
C LEU A 244 -20.37 15.81 32.94
N LYS A 245 -19.48 16.62 33.51
CA LYS A 245 -18.03 16.37 33.44
C LYS A 245 -17.65 15.04 34.08
N ALA A 246 -18.33 14.62 35.13
CA ALA A 246 -18.12 13.37 35.83
C ALA A 246 -18.51 12.13 34.99
N LEU A 247 -19.33 12.29 33.93
CA LEU A 247 -19.68 11.21 33.02
C LEU A 247 -18.56 10.91 31.97
N ALA A 248 -17.68 11.88 31.75
CA ALA A 248 -16.59 11.70 30.81
C ALA A 248 -15.56 10.69 31.34
N PRO A 249 -15.08 9.73 30.50
CA PRO A 249 -14.04 8.82 30.92
C PRO A 249 -12.75 9.58 31.24
N VAL A 250 -12.00 9.08 32.23
CA VAL A 250 -10.76 9.70 32.71
C VAL A 250 -9.55 8.76 32.52
N GLY A 251 -8.34 9.33 32.42
CA GLY A 251 -7.13 8.56 32.27
C GLY A 251 -7.17 7.64 31.05
N ASP A 252 -6.79 6.39 31.23
CA ASP A 252 -6.67 5.37 30.16
C ASP A 252 -8.02 4.88 29.61
N ALA A 253 -9.13 5.24 30.26
CA ALA A 253 -10.47 4.94 29.73
C ALA A 253 -10.88 5.86 28.56
N ARG A 254 -10.16 6.95 28.31
CA ARG A 254 -10.43 7.83 27.17
C ARG A 254 -9.94 7.18 25.87
N ILE A 255 -10.70 7.29 24.78
CA ILE A 255 -10.28 6.83 23.45
C ILE A 255 -8.92 7.43 23.08
N SER A 256 -8.71 8.72 23.37
CA SER A 256 -7.45 9.42 23.09
C SER A 256 -6.22 8.88 23.85
N ALA A 257 -6.43 8.15 24.94
CA ALA A 257 -5.35 7.54 25.74
C ALA A 257 -5.16 6.04 25.41
N ASN A 258 -6.02 5.44 24.58
CA ASN A 258 -5.89 4.04 24.17
C ASN A 258 -4.62 3.86 23.33
N PRO A 259 -3.66 3.00 23.73
CA PRO A 259 -2.41 2.82 23.01
C PRO A 259 -2.60 2.27 21.59
N HIS A 260 -3.69 1.53 21.29
CA HIS A 260 -3.98 1.09 19.93
C HIS A 260 -4.23 2.25 18.97
N ALA A 261 -4.74 3.39 19.44
CA ALA A 261 -4.87 4.60 18.64
C ALA A 261 -3.55 5.35 18.40
N ASN A 262 -2.45 4.89 19.01
CA ASN A 262 -1.08 5.33 18.76
C ASN A 262 -0.17 4.10 18.74
N GLY A 263 -0.34 3.26 17.72
CA GLY A 263 0.18 1.89 17.68
C GLY A 263 1.68 1.75 17.85
N GLY A 264 2.45 2.81 17.58
CA GLY A 264 3.88 2.81 17.85
C GLY A 264 4.24 2.63 19.34
N LEU A 265 3.31 2.90 20.27
CA LEU A 265 3.48 2.57 21.69
C LEU A 265 3.44 1.06 21.95
N LEU A 266 2.75 0.30 21.09
CA LEU A 266 2.61 -1.16 21.18
C LEU A 266 3.58 -1.91 20.28
N LEU A 267 4.25 -1.20 19.37
CA LEU A 267 5.14 -1.79 18.38
C LEU A 267 6.30 -2.53 19.05
N ARG A 268 6.44 -3.82 18.74
CA ARG A 268 7.57 -4.66 19.12
C ARG A 268 8.34 -5.02 17.86
N ASP A 269 9.65 -4.86 17.90
CA ASP A 269 10.49 -5.23 16.77
C ASP A 269 10.36 -6.73 16.47
N LEU A 270 10.36 -7.08 15.19
CA LEU A 270 10.36 -8.47 14.76
C LEU A 270 11.68 -9.14 15.15
N ARG A 271 11.60 -10.39 15.59
CA ARG A 271 12.74 -11.29 15.64
C ARG A 271 12.98 -11.79 14.21
N LEU A 272 14.09 -11.41 13.63
CA LEU A 272 14.44 -11.75 12.26
C LEU A 272 15.63 -12.69 12.23
N PRO A 273 15.63 -13.74 11.40
CA PRO A 273 16.83 -14.53 11.18
C PRO A 273 17.86 -13.71 10.39
N ASP A 274 19.09 -14.17 10.30
CA ASP A 274 20.07 -13.52 9.41
C ASP A 274 19.72 -13.84 7.95
N PHE A 275 19.30 -12.83 7.20
CA PHE A 275 18.88 -13.00 5.81
C PHE A 275 20.01 -13.55 4.91
N ARG A 276 21.28 -13.39 5.33
CA ARG A 276 22.45 -13.89 4.58
C ARG A 276 22.47 -15.41 4.50
N GLU A 277 21.86 -16.10 5.48
CA GLU A 277 21.79 -17.57 5.52
C GLU A 277 20.88 -18.14 4.42
N TYR A 278 20.04 -17.31 3.80
CA TYR A 278 19.14 -17.67 2.70
C TYR A 278 19.71 -17.30 1.32
N GLY A 279 20.94 -16.79 1.30
CA GLY A 279 21.58 -16.31 0.08
C GLY A 279 21.89 -17.41 -0.92
N VAL A 280 21.85 -17.03 -2.19
CA VAL A 280 22.28 -17.88 -3.31
C VAL A 280 23.79 -17.79 -3.45
N ASP A 281 24.45 -18.95 -3.60
CA ASP A 281 25.87 -19.00 -3.97
C ASP A 281 26.03 -18.64 -5.46
N VAL A 282 26.84 -17.62 -5.73
CA VAL A 282 27.07 -17.09 -7.09
C VAL A 282 28.57 -17.16 -7.38
N PRO A 283 29.08 -18.30 -7.88
CA PRO A 283 30.51 -18.48 -8.16
C PRO A 283 31.05 -17.53 -9.23
N LYS A 284 30.24 -17.23 -10.24
CA LYS A 284 30.50 -16.21 -11.28
C LYS A 284 29.22 -15.49 -11.60
N PRO A 285 29.23 -14.19 -11.92
CA PRO A 285 28.04 -13.47 -12.35
C PRO A 285 27.30 -14.17 -13.48
N GLY A 286 26.00 -14.36 -13.33
CA GLY A 286 25.12 -14.99 -14.32
C GLY A 286 25.28 -16.50 -14.51
N SER A 287 26.12 -17.18 -13.71
CA SER A 287 26.34 -18.64 -13.84
C SER A 287 25.25 -19.50 -13.18
N VAL A 288 24.38 -18.90 -12.42
CA VAL A 288 23.31 -19.58 -11.67
C VAL A 288 21.98 -18.88 -11.99
N GLU A 289 20.94 -19.67 -12.15
CA GLU A 289 19.55 -19.17 -12.22
C GLU A 289 18.76 -19.62 -10.99
N LYS A 290 17.97 -18.70 -10.43
CA LYS A 290 17.10 -18.94 -9.28
C LYS A 290 15.79 -18.16 -9.41
N GLN A 291 14.79 -18.58 -8.65
CA GLN A 291 13.55 -17.83 -8.45
C GLN A 291 13.66 -17.03 -7.16
N ASP A 292 13.88 -15.75 -7.26
CA ASP A 292 14.21 -14.86 -6.13
C ASP A 292 13.17 -14.95 -5.01
N MET A 293 11.89 -15.04 -5.38
CA MET A 293 10.78 -15.13 -4.43
C MET A 293 10.74 -16.44 -3.64
N ILE A 294 11.35 -17.54 -4.13
CA ILE A 294 11.47 -18.80 -3.36
C ILE A 294 12.43 -18.61 -2.20
N GLU A 295 13.57 -18.00 -2.45
CA GLU A 295 14.58 -17.73 -1.41
C GLU A 295 14.01 -16.76 -0.35
N LEU A 296 13.29 -15.74 -0.79
CA LEU A 296 12.56 -14.86 0.12
C LEU A 296 11.49 -15.61 0.92
N GLY A 297 10.77 -16.55 0.31
CA GLY A 297 9.76 -17.38 0.98
C GLY A 297 10.32 -18.19 2.14
N ALA A 298 11.55 -18.71 2.01
CA ALA A 298 12.24 -19.41 3.08
C ALA A 298 12.62 -18.47 4.27
N PHE A 299 13.09 -17.28 3.96
CA PHE A 299 13.34 -16.24 4.97
C PHE A 299 12.05 -15.85 5.72
N VAL A 300 10.96 -15.61 5.00
CA VAL A 300 9.64 -15.26 5.57
C VAL A 300 9.07 -16.38 6.43
N ARG A 301 9.23 -17.66 6.04
CA ARG A 301 8.87 -18.84 6.87
C ARG A 301 9.48 -18.72 8.25
N ASP A 302 10.77 -18.41 8.33
CA ASP A 302 11.49 -18.41 9.61
C ASP A 302 11.20 -17.12 10.40
N ILE A 303 10.76 -16.03 9.76
CA ILE A 303 10.16 -14.88 10.47
C ILE A 303 8.91 -15.35 11.23
N PHE A 304 8.01 -16.11 10.60
CA PHE A 304 6.82 -16.64 11.29
C PHE A 304 7.20 -17.50 12.51
N LYS A 305 8.14 -18.44 12.35
CA LYS A 305 8.57 -19.32 13.44
C LYS A 305 9.16 -18.53 14.63
N LEU A 306 10.01 -17.53 14.36
CA LEU A 306 10.63 -16.72 15.41
C LEU A 306 9.62 -15.81 16.15
N ASN A 307 8.51 -15.49 15.53
CA ASN A 307 7.48 -14.60 16.10
C ASN A 307 6.17 -15.33 16.43
N GLU A 308 6.18 -16.66 16.54
CA GLU A 308 4.99 -17.46 16.85
C GLU A 308 4.36 -17.09 18.19
N GLU A 309 5.17 -16.84 19.23
CA GLU A 309 4.68 -16.45 20.54
C GLU A 309 4.10 -15.01 20.57
N THR A 310 4.69 -14.09 19.81
CA THR A 310 4.31 -12.68 19.83
C THR A 310 3.13 -12.41 18.92
N LYS A 311 2.90 -13.25 17.90
CA LYS A 311 1.84 -13.14 16.88
C LYS A 311 1.69 -11.71 16.33
N ASN A 312 2.82 -11.08 15.97
CA ASN A 312 2.86 -9.68 15.53
C ASN A 312 3.27 -9.53 14.07
N PHE A 313 3.10 -10.59 13.25
CA PHE A 313 3.45 -10.59 11.83
C PHE A 313 2.44 -11.38 10.99
N ARG A 314 1.95 -10.80 9.91
CA ARG A 314 1.06 -11.44 8.92
C ARG A 314 1.48 -11.10 7.49
N ILE A 315 1.13 -11.98 6.53
CA ILE A 315 1.18 -11.72 5.08
C ILE A 315 -0.23 -11.39 4.61
N PHE A 316 -0.33 -10.43 3.69
CA PHE A 316 -1.57 -10.04 3.04
C PHE A 316 -1.41 -10.11 1.52
N GLY A 317 -2.44 -10.57 0.82
CA GLY A 317 -2.44 -10.66 -0.64
C GLY A 317 -3.73 -11.32 -1.15
N PRO A 318 -4.17 -11.01 -2.38
CA PRO A 318 -5.43 -11.49 -2.94
C PRO A 318 -5.26 -12.86 -3.66
N ASP A 319 -5.19 -13.97 -2.91
CA ASP A 319 -5.00 -15.35 -3.42
C ASP A 319 -3.69 -15.54 -4.21
N GLU A 320 -2.65 -14.81 -3.85
CA GLU A 320 -1.42 -14.76 -4.65
C GLU A 320 -0.18 -15.35 -3.96
N THR A 321 -0.25 -15.79 -2.70
CA THR A 321 0.93 -16.29 -1.95
C THR A 321 1.61 -17.45 -2.67
N MET A 322 0.85 -18.43 -3.18
CA MET A 322 1.40 -19.55 -3.93
C MET A 322 1.95 -19.12 -5.28
N SER A 323 1.19 -18.34 -6.04
CA SER A 323 1.59 -17.88 -7.38
C SER A 323 2.79 -16.93 -7.34
N ASN A 324 2.96 -16.20 -6.23
CA ASN A 324 4.11 -15.33 -5.96
C ASN A 324 5.33 -16.08 -5.41
N ARG A 325 5.27 -17.44 -5.37
CA ARG A 325 6.37 -18.32 -4.91
C ARG A 325 6.74 -18.18 -3.44
N LEU A 326 5.86 -17.65 -2.59
CA LEU A 326 6.05 -17.57 -1.13
C LEU A 326 5.59 -18.86 -0.40
N TYR A 327 5.49 -19.98 -1.10
CA TYR A 327 4.91 -21.23 -0.57
C TYR A 327 5.64 -21.80 0.65
N HIS A 328 6.93 -21.47 0.88
CA HIS A 328 7.63 -21.87 2.09
C HIS A 328 6.99 -21.29 3.37
N ALA A 329 6.27 -20.16 3.28
CA ALA A 329 5.53 -19.61 4.41
C ALA A 329 4.50 -20.62 4.97
N PHE A 330 3.92 -21.47 4.12
CA PHE A 330 2.97 -22.52 4.52
C PHE A 330 3.60 -23.69 5.29
N GLU A 331 4.93 -23.73 5.45
CA GLU A 331 5.61 -24.66 6.36
C GLU A 331 5.55 -24.18 7.82
N ALA A 332 5.24 -22.92 8.06
CA ALA A 332 5.15 -22.32 9.39
C ALA A 332 3.73 -21.96 9.82
N THR A 333 2.84 -21.68 8.87
CA THR A 333 1.45 -21.25 9.15
C THR A 333 0.54 -21.59 7.98
N ASN A 334 -0.76 -21.28 8.11
CA ASN A 334 -1.76 -21.50 7.07
C ASN A 334 -2.44 -20.18 6.67
N ARG A 335 -3.35 -20.25 5.70
CA ARG A 335 -4.31 -19.20 5.38
C ARG A 335 -5.32 -19.04 6.49
N ASP A 336 -5.62 -17.81 6.88
CA ASP A 336 -6.70 -17.51 7.80
C ASP A 336 -8.06 -17.66 7.09
N PHE A 337 -8.92 -18.49 7.63
CA PHE A 337 -10.27 -18.69 7.09
C PHE A 337 -11.21 -19.30 8.13
N MET A 338 -12.21 -18.53 8.58
CA MET A 338 -13.18 -18.94 9.58
C MET A 338 -14.49 -19.50 9.00
N ALA A 339 -14.72 -19.38 7.69
CA ALA A 339 -15.88 -19.96 7.05
C ALA A 339 -15.76 -21.48 6.91
N GLU A 340 -16.76 -22.14 6.36
CA GLU A 340 -16.78 -23.58 6.13
C GLU A 340 -15.59 -24.02 5.28
N LYS A 341 -14.94 -25.11 5.68
CA LYS A 341 -13.79 -25.73 4.99
C LYS A 341 -14.14 -27.15 4.63
N TYR A 342 -13.67 -27.59 3.46
CA TYR A 342 -13.86 -28.95 2.96
C TYR A 342 -12.54 -29.74 3.00
N ASP A 343 -12.63 -31.06 2.94
CA ASP A 343 -11.44 -31.94 3.03
C ASP A 343 -10.43 -31.71 1.90
N ASP A 344 -10.88 -31.21 0.76
CA ASP A 344 -10.03 -30.90 -0.40
C ASP A 344 -9.39 -29.49 -0.36
N ASP A 345 -9.73 -28.67 0.64
CA ASP A 345 -9.14 -27.34 0.80
C ASP A 345 -7.69 -27.46 1.28
N ASP A 346 -6.78 -26.72 0.66
CA ASP A 346 -5.36 -26.74 1.02
C ASP A 346 -4.99 -25.54 1.91
N LYS A 347 -4.32 -25.84 3.02
CA LYS A 347 -3.71 -24.81 3.91
C LYS A 347 -4.69 -23.79 4.49
N LEU A 348 -5.96 -24.12 4.69
CA LEU A 348 -6.93 -23.29 5.41
C LEU A 348 -6.97 -23.63 6.91
N ALA A 349 -6.93 -22.63 7.77
CA ALA A 349 -7.06 -22.79 9.22
C ALA A 349 -7.70 -21.56 9.87
N ASN A 350 -8.31 -21.78 11.06
CA ASN A 350 -8.92 -20.69 11.82
C ASN A 350 -7.88 -19.74 12.45
N ASP A 351 -6.66 -20.20 12.62
CA ASP A 351 -5.53 -19.50 13.26
C ASP A 351 -4.40 -19.20 12.29
N GLY A 352 -4.67 -19.25 10.99
CA GLY A 352 -3.74 -18.91 9.94
C GLY A 352 -3.25 -17.46 10.04
N ARG A 353 -2.07 -17.21 9.49
CA ARG A 353 -1.44 -15.87 9.52
C ARG A 353 -1.17 -15.33 8.12
N ILE A 354 -1.66 -16.02 7.10
CA ILE A 354 -1.62 -15.60 5.70
C ILE A 354 -3.04 -15.19 5.31
N MET A 355 -3.21 -13.89 5.08
CA MET A 355 -4.49 -13.25 4.78
C MET A 355 -4.65 -13.15 3.26
N ASP A 356 -4.75 -14.32 2.58
CA ASP A 356 -4.87 -14.35 1.12
C ASP A 356 -6.08 -15.14 0.59
N SER A 357 -6.96 -15.56 1.47
CA SER A 357 -8.18 -16.29 1.07
C SER A 357 -9.32 -15.37 0.58
N TYR A 358 -9.06 -14.07 0.44
CA TYR A 358 -10.02 -13.11 -0.06
C TYR A 358 -9.48 -12.39 -1.29
N LEU A 359 -10.10 -12.61 -2.44
CA LEU A 359 -9.69 -11.99 -3.71
C LEU A 359 -10.17 -10.53 -3.76
N SER A 360 -9.54 -9.69 -2.96
CA SER A 360 -9.79 -8.26 -2.91
C SER A 360 -8.57 -7.51 -2.39
N GLU A 361 -7.90 -6.81 -3.28
CA GLU A 361 -6.73 -5.96 -2.97
C GLU A 361 -7.08 -4.92 -1.92
N HIS A 362 -8.26 -4.27 -2.04
CA HIS A 362 -8.73 -3.27 -1.07
C HIS A 362 -8.84 -3.83 0.36
N MET A 363 -9.34 -5.07 0.50
CA MET A 363 -9.45 -5.69 1.82
C MET A 363 -8.09 -6.06 2.36
N CYS A 364 -7.25 -6.72 1.55
CA CYS A 364 -5.93 -7.18 1.98
C CYS A 364 -5.03 -6.00 2.39
N GLU A 365 -4.99 -4.92 1.62
CA GLU A 365 -4.21 -3.74 2.00
C GLU A 365 -4.85 -3.00 3.18
N GLY A 366 -6.17 -2.82 3.21
CA GLY A 366 -6.86 -2.17 4.33
C GLY A 366 -6.67 -2.91 5.65
N TRP A 367 -6.66 -4.25 5.63
CA TRP A 367 -6.31 -5.06 6.80
C TRP A 367 -4.87 -4.83 7.24
N LEU A 368 -3.92 -4.82 6.30
CA LEU A 368 -2.52 -4.52 6.61
C LEU A 368 -2.38 -3.12 7.22
N GLU A 369 -2.97 -2.11 6.63
CA GLU A 369 -2.91 -0.73 7.16
C GLU A 369 -3.43 -0.65 8.60
N GLY A 370 -4.63 -1.21 8.88
CA GLY A 370 -5.18 -1.26 10.24
C GLY A 370 -4.29 -2.03 11.21
N TYR A 371 -3.66 -3.10 10.75
CA TYR A 371 -2.72 -3.93 11.51
C TYR A 371 -1.43 -3.17 11.88
N LEU A 372 -0.86 -2.43 10.92
CA LEU A 372 0.31 -1.57 11.14
C LEU A 372 -0.01 -0.41 12.10
N LEU A 373 -1.14 0.27 11.87
CA LEU A 373 -1.58 1.42 12.67
C LEU A 373 -1.81 1.06 14.15
N THR A 374 -2.00 -0.20 14.47
CA THR A 374 -2.18 -0.72 15.85
C THR A 374 -0.96 -1.47 16.40
N GLY A 375 0.22 -1.31 15.78
CA GLY A 375 1.50 -1.74 16.34
C GLY A 375 1.93 -3.16 15.97
N ARG A 376 1.59 -3.62 14.77
CA ARG A 376 1.95 -4.92 14.23
C ARG A 376 2.83 -4.76 12.98
N HIS A 377 3.28 -5.88 12.40
CA HIS A 377 4.11 -5.92 11.20
C HIS A 377 3.49 -6.81 10.12
N GLY A 378 3.74 -6.47 8.88
CA GLY A 378 3.32 -7.27 7.74
C GLY A 378 3.80 -6.70 6.43
N PHE A 379 3.42 -7.36 5.35
CA PHE A 379 3.59 -6.86 4.00
C PHE A 379 2.44 -7.32 3.11
N PHE A 380 2.21 -6.58 2.04
CA PHE A 380 1.23 -6.89 1.00
C PHE A 380 1.97 -7.38 -0.24
N ALA A 381 1.67 -8.60 -0.69
CA ALA A 381 2.22 -9.18 -1.91
C ALA A 381 1.13 -9.19 -2.99
N SER A 382 1.40 -8.53 -4.12
CA SER A 382 0.45 -8.44 -5.24
C SER A 382 1.18 -8.49 -6.58
N TYR A 383 0.45 -8.84 -7.64
CA TYR A 383 0.92 -8.66 -9.01
C TYR A 383 1.10 -7.17 -9.30
N GLU A 384 2.18 -6.84 -10.01
CA GLU A 384 2.53 -5.45 -10.31
C GLU A 384 1.40 -4.68 -11.00
N ALA A 385 0.73 -5.30 -11.97
CA ALA A 385 -0.37 -4.66 -12.68
C ALA A 385 -1.59 -4.40 -11.78
N PHE A 386 -1.83 -5.26 -10.78
CA PHE A 386 -3.04 -5.19 -9.96
C PHE A 386 -2.90 -4.33 -8.70
N ILE A 387 -1.67 -4.01 -8.27
CA ILE A 387 -1.44 -3.05 -7.19
C ILE A 387 -2.09 -1.68 -7.49
N ARG A 388 -2.32 -1.35 -8.76
CA ARG A 388 -3.03 -0.14 -9.18
C ARG A 388 -4.43 -0.03 -8.59
N VAL A 389 -5.07 -1.15 -8.25
CA VAL A 389 -6.39 -1.16 -7.59
C VAL A 389 -6.35 -0.41 -6.25
N VAL A 390 -5.21 -0.39 -5.56
CA VAL A 390 -5.02 0.24 -4.24
C VAL A 390 -4.12 1.47 -4.25
N ASP A 391 -3.85 2.05 -5.40
CA ASP A 391 -3.08 3.32 -5.55
C ASP A 391 -3.51 4.38 -4.55
N SER A 392 -4.81 4.53 -4.41
CA SER A 392 -5.44 5.55 -3.59
C SER A 392 -5.24 5.28 -2.10
N MET A 393 -5.40 4.03 -1.66
CA MET A 393 -5.14 3.62 -0.27
C MET A 393 -3.69 3.86 0.12
N ALA A 394 -2.74 3.37 -0.67
CA ALA A 394 -1.31 3.58 -0.46
C ALA A 394 -0.96 5.08 -0.40
N ALA A 395 -1.60 5.91 -1.26
CA ALA A 395 -1.43 7.35 -1.24
C ALA A 395 -1.98 8.00 0.04
N GLN A 396 -3.13 7.56 0.55
CA GLN A 396 -3.69 8.06 1.80
C GLN A 396 -2.81 7.65 2.99
N HIS A 397 -2.31 6.41 3.01
CA HIS A 397 -1.38 5.96 4.04
C HIS A 397 -0.07 6.77 4.05
N ALA A 398 0.50 7.07 2.89
CA ALA A 398 1.68 7.93 2.77
C ALA A 398 1.42 9.35 3.31
N LYS A 399 0.24 9.93 3.05
CA LYS A 399 -0.16 11.23 3.61
C LYS A 399 -0.34 11.16 5.12
N TRP A 400 -0.95 10.10 5.64
CA TRP A 400 -1.05 9.84 7.08
C TRP A 400 0.33 9.79 7.74
N LEU A 401 1.27 9.01 7.19
CA LEU A 401 2.64 8.92 7.71
C LEU A 401 3.36 10.27 7.69
N LYS A 402 3.19 11.05 6.62
CA LYS A 402 3.76 12.41 6.52
C LYS A 402 3.27 13.28 7.68
N VAL A 403 1.97 13.35 7.93
CA VAL A 403 1.40 14.18 9.00
C VAL A 403 1.81 13.66 10.38
N THR A 404 1.71 12.34 10.60
CA THR A 404 2.10 11.75 11.90
C THR A 404 3.57 11.97 12.24
N SER A 405 4.45 12.04 11.26
CA SER A 405 5.88 12.32 11.46
C SER A 405 6.17 13.73 12.01
N GLU A 406 5.24 14.66 11.82
CA GLU A 406 5.34 16.03 12.31
C GLU A 406 4.74 16.21 13.72
N LEU A 407 4.06 15.17 14.24
CA LEU A 407 3.37 15.23 15.53
C LEU A 407 4.24 14.63 16.65
N PRO A 408 4.66 15.42 17.66
CA PRO A 408 5.63 14.96 18.66
C PRO A 408 5.08 13.86 19.59
N TRP A 409 3.78 13.65 19.65
CA TRP A 409 3.13 12.64 20.48
C TRP A 409 2.82 11.34 19.74
N ARG A 410 2.81 11.35 18.39
CA ARG A 410 2.64 10.15 17.58
C ARG A 410 3.94 9.34 17.55
N GLN A 411 3.85 8.07 17.87
CA GLN A 411 4.99 7.15 17.81
C GLN A 411 5.08 6.48 16.44
N LYS A 412 6.31 6.15 16.03
CA LYS A 412 6.56 5.48 14.74
C LYS A 412 5.95 4.09 14.73
N ILE A 413 5.27 3.76 13.64
CA ILE A 413 4.73 2.42 13.35
C ILE A 413 5.63 1.66 12.37
N ALA A 414 5.40 0.37 12.19
CA ALA A 414 6.05 -0.41 11.13
C ALA A 414 5.67 0.14 9.75
N SER A 415 6.59 0.05 8.80
CA SER A 415 6.36 0.55 7.45
C SER A 415 5.33 -0.29 6.70
N LEU A 416 4.60 0.35 5.79
CA LEU A 416 3.79 -0.32 4.77
C LEU A 416 4.76 -0.86 3.70
N ASN A 417 4.83 -2.19 3.59
CA ASN A 417 5.72 -2.85 2.64
C ASN A 417 4.88 -3.48 1.54
N LEU A 418 5.07 -3.02 0.30
CA LEU A 418 4.40 -3.48 -0.91
C LEU A 418 5.40 -4.28 -1.74
N LEU A 419 5.17 -5.59 -1.86
CA LEU A 419 6.01 -6.51 -2.62
C LEU A 419 5.31 -6.82 -3.94
N LEU A 420 5.81 -6.22 -5.02
CA LEU A 420 5.24 -6.35 -6.36
C LEU A 420 5.92 -7.48 -7.11
N THR A 421 5.13 -8.43 -7.54
CA THR A 421 5.61 -9.62 -8.26
C THR A 421 4.88 -9.76 -9.58
N SER A 422 5.14 -10.84 -10.32
CA SER A 422 4.55 -10.99 -11.65
C SER A 422 4.74 -9.73 -12.48
N ASN A 423 5.97 -9.20 -12.42
CA ASN A 423 6.31 -7.92 -13.00
C ASN A 423 6.07 -7.88 -14.52
N VAL A 424 5.99 -6.70 -15.09
CA VAL A 424 5.61 -6.47 -16.48
C VAL A 424 6.35 -7.39 -17.47
N TRP A 425 7.66 -7.61 -17.25
CA TRP A 425 8.52 -8.40 -18.16
C TRP A 425 8.33 -9.92 -18.07
N GLN A 426 7.52 -10.37 -17.15
CA GLN A 426 7.20 -11.79 -16.90
C GLN A 426 5.74 -12.12 -17.25
N GLN A 427 5.03 -11.23 -17.94
CA GLN A 427 3.62 -11.36 -18.31
C GLN A 427 3.40 -11.52 -19.82
N ASP A 428 4.42 -12.00 -20.54
CA ASP A 428 4.39 -12.28 -21.96
C ASP A 428 3.28 -13.28 -22.38
N HIS A 429 2.97 -14.24 -21.50
CA HIS A 429 1.94 -15.26 -21.72
C HIS A 429 0.53 -14.81 -21.32
N ASN A 430 0.38 -13.90 -20.37
CA ASN A 430 -0.92 -13.34 -19.95
C ASN A 430 -1.36 -12.14 -20.80
N GLY A 431 -0.41 -11.50 -21.49
CA GLY A 431 -0.65 -10.38 -22.38
C GLY A 431 -0.91 -9.06 -21.65
N PHE A 432 -1.35 -8.06 -22.41
CA PHE A 432 -1.43 -6.66 -22.01
C PHE A 432 -2.25 -6.38 -20.72
N THR A 433 -3.23 -7.23 -20.39
CA THR A 433 -4.06 -7.04 -19.18
C THR A 433 -3.30 -7.24 -17.86
N HIS A 434 -2.12 -7.86 -17.91
CA HIS A 434 -1.25 -8.11 -16.78
C HIS A 434 0.05 -7.29 -16.84
N GLN A 435 0.12 -6.31 -17.73
CA GLN A 435 1.33 -5.55 -18.04
C GLN A 435 1.11 -4.07 -17.71
N ASP A 436 1.33 -3.66 -16.46
CA ASP A 436 1.24 -2.26 -16.02
C ASP A 436 2.23 -1.99 -14.87
N PRO A 437 3.37 -1.31 -15.10
CA PRO A 437 4.30 -0.91 -14.06
C PRO A 437 3.99 0.48 -13.46
N GLY A 438 2.87 1.11 -13.81
CA GLY A 438 2.57 2.52 -13.55
C GLY A 438 2.35 2.88 -12.08
N PHE A 439 2.30 1.91 -11.16
CA PHE A 439 2.27 2.19 -9.73
C PHE A 439 3.53 2.94 -9.28
N LEU A 440 4.69 2.64 -9.87
CA LEU A 440 5.95 3.31 -9.54
C LEU A 440 5.87 4.82 -9.82
N ASP A 441 5.30 5.22 -10.96
CA ASP A 441 5.12 6.62 -11.34
C ASP A 441 4.18 7.35 -10.37
N HIS A 442 3.10 6.69 -9.95
CA HIS A 442 2.14 7.25 -9.00
C HIS A 442 2.77 7.46 -7.62
N ILE A 443 3.44 6.45 -7.08
CA ILE A 443 3.96 6.48 -5.72
C ILE A 443 5.20 7.40 -5.59
N ALA A 444 6.01 7.54 -6.65
CA ALA A 444 7.17 8.43 -6.70
C ALA A 444 6.81 9.89 -6.38
N ASN A 445 5.59 10.31 -6.69
CA ASN A 445 5.08 11.65 -6.45
C ASN A 445 4.63 11.92 -5.00
N LYS A 446 4.77 10.94 -4.09
CA LYS A 446 4.45 11.14 -2.68
C LYS A 446 5.61 11.78 -1.93
N LYS A 447 5.39 12.16 -0.67
CA LYS A 447 6.41 12.87 0.13
C LYS A 447 7.71 12.06 0.20
N ALA A 448 8.79 12.67 -0.22
CA ALA A 448 10.12 12.05 -0.28
C ALA A 448 10.60 11.43 1.05
N ASP A 449 10.16 12.01 2.18
CA ASP A 449 10.52 11.50 3.51
C ASP A 449 9.87 10.16 3.86
N VAL A 450 8.81 9.75 3.15
CA VAL A 450 8.06 8.54 3.48
C VAL A 450 8.11 7.45 2.41
N VAL A 451 8.40 7.76 1.16
CA VAL A 451 8.38 6.77 0.07
C VAL A 451 9.78 6.26 -0.27
N ARG A 452 9.89 4.94 -0.50
CA ARG A 452 11.10 4.24 -0.94
C ARG A 452 10.74 3.22 -2.02
N MET A 453 11.56 3.10 -3.06
CA MET A 453 11.35 2.16 -4.16
C MET A 453 12.64 1.40 -4.47
N TYR A 454 12.56 0.07 -4.40
CA TYR A 454 13.67 -0.84 -4.60
C TYR A 454 13.37 -1.81 -5.74
N LEU A 455 14.29 -1.94 -6.67
CA LEU A 455 14.20 -2.88 -7.80
C LEU A 455 15.45 -3.78 -7.81
N PRO A 456 15.51 -4.77 -6.91
CA PRO A 456 16.64 -5.68 -6.82
C PRO A 456 16.84 -6.48 -8.12
N PRO A 457 18.11 -6.63 -8.59
CA PRO A 457 18.40 -7.36 -9.82
C PRO A 457 18.52 -8.88 -9.64
N ASP A 458 18.58 -9.39 -8.40
CA ASP A 458 18.76 -10.79 -8.06
C ASP A 458 18.25 -11.12 -6.63
N ALA A 459 18.25 -12.41 -6.27
CA ALA A 459 17.77 -12.90 -4.99
C ALA A 459 18.55 -12.35 -3.79
N ASN A 460 19.88 -12.24 -3.89
CA ASN A 460 20.70 -11.72 -2.79
C ASN A 460 20.41 -10.25 -2.50
N CYS A 461 20.19 -9.46 -3.53
CA CYS A 461 19.74 -8.07 -3.39
C CYS A 461 18.31 -7.99 -2.86
N LEU A 462 17.39 -8.89 -3.31
CA LEU A 462 16.01 -8.94 -2.80
C LEU A 462 15.98 -9.21 -1.30
N LEU A 463 16.72 -10.21 -0.83
CA LEU A 463 16.84 -10.54 0.61
C LEU A 463 17.34 -9.34 1.43
N SER A 464 18.38 -8.65 0.94
CA SER A 464 18.94 -7.47 1.60
C SER A 464 17.94 -6.30 1.65
N CYS A 465 17.26 -6.00 0.54
CA CYS A 465 16.24 -4.96 0.48
C CYS A 465 15.03 -5.28 1.37
N PHE A 466 14.54 -6.51 1.33
CA PHE A 466 13.39 -6.93 2.13
C PHE A 466 13.68 -6.87 3.63
N ASP A 467 14.84 -7.38 4.09
CA ASP A 467 15.25 -7.26 5.51
C ASP A 467 15.30 -5.79 5.95
N HIS A 468 15.87 -4.91 5.12
CA HIS A 468 15.87 -3.46 5.38
C HIS A 468 14.44 -2.89 5.49
N CYS A 469 13.57 -3.21 4.56
CA CYS A 469 12.20 -2.69 4.51
C CYS A 469 11.37 -3.17 5.70
N ILE A 470 11.43 -4.46 6.05
CA ILE A 470 10.61 -5.02 7.14
C ILE A 470 11.04 -4.52 8.53
N ARG A 471 12.29 -4.06 8.69
CA ARG A 471 12.80 -3.40 9.91
C ARG A 471 12.45 -1.92 9.97
N SER A 472 12.13 -1.31 8.84
CA SER A 472 11.93 0.14 8.75
C SER A 472 10.61 0.58 9.41
N LYS A 473 10.52 1.86 9.76
CA LYS A 473 9.37 2.47 10.43
C LYS A 473 8.97 3.76 9.73
N ASN A 474 7.68 4.01 9.60
CA ASN A 474 7.09 5.20 9.00
C ASN A 474 7.42 5.39 7.51
N TYR A 475 7.61 4.30 6.76
CA TYR A 475 7.78 4.37 5.30
C TYR A 475 6.66 3.62 4.57
N VAL A 476 6.50 3.98 3.31
CA VAL A 476 5.88 3.15 2.27
C VAL A 476 7.02 2.65 1.41
N ASN A 477 7.33 1.37 1.53
CA ASN A 477 8.37 0.70 0.76
C ASN A 477 7.73 -0.07 -0.39
N VAL A 478 8.22 0.14 -1.60
CA VAL A 478 7.83 -0.62 -2.78
C VAL A 478 9.02 -1.45 -3.23
N ILE A 479 8.84 -2.76 -3.36
CA ILE A 479 9.88 -3.69 -3.82
C ILE A 479 9.33 -4.42 -5.04
N VAL A 480 9.99 -4.29 -6.18
CA VAL A 480 9.67 -5.05 -7.39
C VAL A 480 10.57 -6.29 -7.46
N ALA A 481 9.96 -7.48 -7.45
CA ALA A 481 10.68 -8.74 -7.36
C ALA A 481 10.35 -9.72 -8.49
N SER A 482 11.31 -10.57 -8.85
CA SER A 482 11.16 -11.61 -9.85
C SER A 482 10.67 -12.92 -9.24
N LYS A 483 9.60 -13.50 -9.81
CA LYS A 483 9.10 -14.84 -9.42
C LYS A 483 9.50 -15.96 -10.38
N HIS A 484 9.97 -15.63 -11.57
CA HIS A 484 10.48 -16.58 -12.56
C HIS A 484 11.98 -16.80 -12.39
N PRO A 485 12.54 -17.90 -12.94
CA PRO A 485 13.98 -18.11 -12.94
C PRO A 485 14.71 -16.91 -13.56
N SER A 486 15.66 -16.35 -12.83
CA SER A 486 16.48 -15.22 -13.25
C SER A 486 17.96 -15.48 -12.93
N HIS A 487 18.85 -14.90 -13.75
CA HIS A 487 20.28 -14.96 -13.52
C HIS A 487 20.65 -14.26 -12.22
N GLN A 488 21.57 -14.84 -11.48
CA GLN A 488 22.10 -14.30 -10.23
C GLN A 488 23.46 -13.64 -10.49
N TRP A 489 23.64 -12.41 -9.99
CA TRP A 489 24.76 -11.56 -10.39
C TRP A 489 25.80 -11.34 -9.31
N LEU A 490 25.36 -11.14 -8.08
CA LEU A 490 26.19 -10.73 -6.96
C LEU A 490 26.25 -11.81 -5.88
N THR A 491 27.44 -12.01 -5.30
CA THR A 491 27.54 -12.75 -4.05
C THR A 491 26.77 -12.00 -2.95
N MET A 492 26.41 -12.69 -1.85
CA MET A 492 25.70 -12.03 -0.74
C MET A 492 26.48 -10.83 -0.18
N GLU A 493 27.81 -10.92 -0.07
CA GLU A 493 28.65 -9.82 0.41
C GLU A 493 28.57 -8.59 -0.55
N GLN A 494 28.67 -8.85 -1.85
CA GLN A 494 28.54 -7.81 -2.88
C GLN A 494 27.15 -7.21 -2.88
N ALA A 495 26.10 -8.01 -2.75
CA ALA A 495 24.70 -7.58 -2.69
C ALA A 495 24.45 -6.67 -1.50
N VAL A 496 24.89 -7.05 -0.30
CA VAL A 496 24.77 -6.22 0.91
C VAL A 496 25.45 -4.86 0.72
N LYS A 497 26.66 -4.85 0.17
CA LYS A 497 27.37 -3.60 -0.13
C LYS A 497 26.61 -2.75 -1.17
N HIS A 498 26.18 -3.36 -2.26
CA HIS A 498 25.46 -2.69 -3.33
C HIS A 498 24.12 -2.11 -2.87
N CYS A 499 23.31 -2.88 -2.16
CA CYS A 499 22.02 -2.43 -1.62
C CYS A 499 22.19 -1.32 -0.56
N SER A 500 23.25 -1.38 0.26
CA SER A 500 23.51 -0.31 1.23
C SER A 500 23.86 1.02 0.55
N GLN A 501 24.48 0.98 -0.62
CA GLN A 501 24.76 2.15 -1.46
C GLN A 501 23.53 2.55 -2.30
N GLY A 502 22.68 1.59 -2.66
CA GLY A 502 21.47 1.74 -3.48
C GLY A 502 21.73 1.92 -4.99
N ILE A 503 22.96 2.20 -5.38
CA ILE A 503 23.45 2.34 -6.74
C ILE A 503 24.94 2.03 -6.76
N GLY A 504 25.45 1.49 -7.86
CA GLY A 504 26.90 1.26 -7.99
C GLY A 504 27.36 0.93 -9.40
N ILE A 505 28.64 1.21 -9.64
CA ILE A 505 29.35 0.73 -10.82
C ILE A 505 29.71 -0.73 -10.58
N TRP A 506 29.33 -1.62 -11.51
CA TRP A 506 29.77 -3.00 -11.49
C TRP A 506 31.08 -3.13 -12.27
N GLU A 507 32.20 -3.14 -11.53
CA GLU A 507 33.55 -3.16 -12.11
C GLU A 507 33.78 -4.39 -13.00
N TRP A 508 33.23 -5.56 -12.64
CA TRP A 508 33.34 -6.79 -13.41
C TRP A 508 32.62 -6.75 -14.77
N ALA A 509 31.59 -5.89 -14.91
CA ALA A 509 30.88 -5.65 -16.15
C ALA A 509 31.43 -4.44 -16.93
N SER A 510 32.18 -3.58 -16.28
CA SER A 510 32.81 -2.39 -16.88
C SER A 510 34.19 -2.73 -17.48
N ASN A 511 34.68 -1.89 -18.38
CA ASN A 511 36.06 -1.96 -18.90
C ASN A 511 36.74 -0.59 -19.00
N ASP A 512 36.18 0.42 -18.33
CA ASP A 512 36.78 1.78 -18.27
C ASP A 512 37.93 1.88 -17.26
N GLN A 513 38.13 0.86 -16.42
CA GLN A 513 39.21 0.78 -15.41
C GLN A 513 39.28 2.00 -14.49
N GLY A 514 38.12 2.62 -14.20
CA GLY A 514 38.03 3.85 -13.40
C GLY A 514 38.39 5.13 -14.15
N GLU A 515 38.72 5.05 -15.44
CA GLU A 515 38.89 6.21 -16.29
C GLU A 515 37.54 6.75 -16.80
N GLU A 516 37.58 7.85 -17.54
CA GLU A 516 36.36 8.37 -18.16
C GLU A 516 35.89 7.42 -19.28
N PRO A 517 34.64 6.90 -19.22
CA PRO A 517 34.11 5.98 -20.23
C PRO A 517 33.74 6.76 -21.51
N ASP A 518 33.58 6.02 -22.62
CA ASP A 518 32.97 6.54 -23.84
C ASP A 518 31.43 6.56 -23.72
N VAL A 519 30.88 5.63 -22.98
CA VAL A 519 29.42 5.46 -22.75
C VAL A 519 29.14 4.85 -21.38
N VAL A 520 28.03 5.24 -20.77
CA VAL A 520 27.48 4.60 -19.58
C VAL A 520 26.27 3.77 -19.97
N LEU A 521 26.31 2.45 -19.71
CA LEU A 521 25.12 1.60 -19.72
C LEU A 521 24.60 1.49 -18.30
N ALA A 522 23.38 1.95 -18.07
CA ALA A 522 22.74 1.91 -16.77
C ALA A 522 21.49 1.03 -16.83
N CYS A 523 21.11 0.43 -15.69
CA CYS A 523 19.92 -0.39 -15.61
C CYS A 523 19.30 -0.33 -14.21
N CYS A 524 17.98 -0.64 -14.15
CA CYS A 524 17.22 -0.75 -12.92
C CYS A 524 16.11 -1.80 -13.09
N GLY A 525 16.13 -2.84 -12.25
CA GLY A 525 15.25 -4.02 -12.31
C GLY A 525 15.97 -5.27 -12.86
N ASP A 526 15.36 -6.45 -12.69
CA ASP A 526 15.94 -7.76 -13.04
C ASP A 526 16.15 -7.93 -14.55
N THR A 527 15.10 -7.85 -15.33
CA THR A 527 15.11 -8.02 -16.79
C THR A 527 15.93 -6.94 -17.51
N PRO A 528 15.79 -5.64 -17.17
CA PRO A 528 16.66 -4.61 -17.71
C PRO A 528 18.16 -4.84 -17.44
N THR A 529 18.49 -5.40 -16.27
CA THR A 529 19.89 -5.73 -15.93
C THR A 529 20.43 -6.82 -16.84
N LYS A 530 19.65 -7.91 -17.09
CA LYS A 530 20.02 -8.97 -18.02
C LYS A 530 20.28 -8.42 -19.43
N GLU A 531 19.38 -7.61 -19.96
CA GLU A 531 19.48 -7.09 -21.32
C GLU A 531 20.63 -6.07 -21.48
N ALA A 532 20.84 -5.21 -20.48
CA ALA A 532 21.96 -4.29 -20.49
C ALA A 532 23.33 -5.03 -20.44
N LEU A 533 23.46 -6.06 -19.60
CA LEU A 533 24.68 -6.90 -19.56
C LEU A 533 24.91 -7.64 -20.89
N ALA A 534 23.85 -8.13 -21.50
CA ALA A 534 23.96 -8.78 -22.81
C ALA A 534 24.38 -7.79 -23.91
N ALA A 535 23.91 -6.53 -23.85
CA ALA A 535 24.38 -5.48 -24.74
C ALA A 535 25.87 -5.17 -24.53
N VAL A 536 26.33 -5.11 -23.25
CA VAL A 536 27.77 -4.96 -22.93
C VAL A 536 28.60 -6.07 -23.55
N THR A 537 28.14 -7.34 -23.43
CA THR A 537 28.81 -8.49 -24.06
C THR A 537 28.93 -8.32 -25.56
N ILE A 538 27.86 -7.94 -26.25
CA ILE A 538 27.85 -7.73 -27.69
C ILE A 538 28.84 -6.62 -28.08
N LEU A 539 28.85 -5.51 -27.35
CA LEU A 539 29.74 -4.37 -27.63
C LEU A 539 31.22 -4.74 -27.41
N ARG A 540 31.54 -5.40 -26.30
CA ARG A 540 32.92 -5.82 -26.00
C ARG A 540 33.47 -6.82 -27.01
N ASP A 541 32.63 -7.77 -27.47
CA ASP A 541 33.00 -8.76 -28.49
C ASP A 541 33.28 -8.16 -29.87
N ASN A 542 32.59 -7.07 -30.23
CA ASN A 542 32.68 -6.48 -31.57
C ASN A 542 33.49 -5.16 -31.63
N ILE A 543 33.59 -4.44 -30.50
CA ILE A 543 34.28 -3.16 -30.38
C ILE A 543 35.11 -3.16 -29.07
N PRO A 544 36.15 -3.97 -28.92
CA PRO A 544 36.88 -4.17 -27.66
C PRO A 544 37.54 -2.91 -27.11
N ASP A 545 37.82 -1.93 -27.95
CA ASP A 545 38.45 -0.65 -27.57
C ASP A 545 37.46 0.34 -26.94
N LEU A 546 36.14 0.07 -27.03
CA LEU A 546 35.09 0.92 -26.46
C LEU A 546 35.09 0.83 -24.93
N LYS A 547 35.30 1.96 -24.27
CA LYS A 547 35.25 2.05 -22.79
C LYS A 547 33.82 2.19 -22.32
N ILE A 548 33.32 1.15 -21.64
CA ILE A 548 31.95 1.05 -21.15
C ILE A 548 31.99 1.06 -19.61
N ARG A 549 31.18 1.92 -18.99
CA ARG A 549 30.86 1.87 -17.59
C ARG A 549 29.48 1.26 -17.40
N PHE A 550 29.37 0.21 -16.61
CA PHE A 550 28.10 -0.41 -16.28
C PHE A 550 27.63 0.03 -14.90
N VAL A 551 26.40 0.53 -14.80
CA VAL A 551 25.78 1.02 -13.56
C VAL A 551 24.49 0.30 -13.29
N ASN A 552 24.33 -0.28 -12.10
CA ASN A 552 23.07 -0.85 -11.64
C ASN A 552 22.46 0.01 -10.52
N VAL A 553 21.17 0.27 -10.61
CA VAL A 553 20.38 1.03 -9.64
C VAL A 553 19.41 0.08 -8.95
N VAL A 554 19.50 -0.02 -7.61
CA VAL A 554 18.57 -0.79 -6.76
C VAL A 554 17.57 0.14 -6.09
N ASP A 555 18.05 1.22 -5.46
CA ASP A 555 17.22 2.26 -4.87
C ASP A 555 16.98 3.36 -5.92
N LEU A 556 15.78 3.35 -6.48
CA LEU A 556 15.41 4.26 -7.56
C LEU A 556 15.52 5.73 -7.15
N MET A 557 15.34 6.03 -5.86
CA MET A 557 15.40 7.40 -5.34
C MET A 557 16.82 7.97 -5.29
N LYS A 558 17.85 7.15 -5.52
CA LYS A 558 19.24 7.62 -5.70
C LYS A 558 19.41 8.53 -6.92
N LEU A 559 18.55 8.37 -7.91
CA LEU A 559 18.60 9.21 -9.12
C LEU A 559 18.15 10.65 -8.86
N GLU A 560 17.31 10.87 -7.84
CA GLU A 560 16.87 12.22 -7.45
C GLU A 560 17.99 12.98 -6.73
N SER A 561 17.90 14.31 -6.74
CA SER A 561 18.84 15.17 -6.00
C SER A 561 18.67 15.02 -4.49
N ASN A 562 19.79 15.04 -3.75
CA ASN A 562 19.78 15.06 -2.28
C ASN A 562 19.06 16.28 -1.68
N SER A 563 18.84 17.32 -2.46
CA SER A 563 18.02 18.47 -2.05
C SER A 563 16.53 18.20 -2.08
N LYS A 564 16.09 17.16 -2.80
CA LYS A 564 14.68 16.79 -2.98
C LYS A 564 14.30 15.48 -2.29
N HIS A 565 15.24 14.53 -2.24
CA HIS A 565 15.01 13.23 -1.61
C HIS A 565 16.18 12.88 -0.67
N PRO A 566 15.92 12.39 0.56
CA PRO A 566 16.98 12.07 1.53
C PRO A 566 17.93 10.96 1.04
N HIS A 567 17.51 10.07 0.14
CA HIS A 567 18.36 9.06 -0.49
C HIS A 567 19.08 9.57 -1.74
N GLY A 568 18.68 10.72 -2.27
CA GLY A 568 19.23 11.28 -3.50
C GLY A 568 20.73 11.53 -3.44
N LEU A 569 21.40 11.37 -4.57
CA LEU A 569 22.82 11.67 -4.69
C LEU A 569 23.05 13.19 -4.76
N THR A 570 24.21 13.64 -4.26
CA THR A 570 24.72 14.96 -4.62
C THR A 570 25.07 15.01 -6.10
N ASP A 571 25.13 16.20 -6.70
CA ASP A 571 25.50 16.32 -8.11
C ASP A 571 26.92 15.80 -8.37
N ALA A 572 27.85 15.97 -7.42
CA ALA A 572 29.21 15.44 -7.54
C ALA A 572 29.25 13.90 -7.56
N GLU A 573 28.44 13.23 -6.71
CA GLU A 573 28.33 11.78 -6.70
C GLU A 573 27.65 11.27 -7.98
N TYR A 574 26.61 11.96 -8.43
CA TYR A 574 25.92 11.62 -9.68
C TYR A 574 26.87 11.76 -10.89
N ASP A 575 27.57 12.85 -10.99
CA ASP A 575 28.54 13.09 -12.07
C ASP A 575 29.73 12.12 -12.05
N ALA A 576 30.15 11.65 -10.87
CA ALA A 576 31.18 10.62 -10.73
C ALA A 576 30.73 9.26 -11.30
N ILE A 577 29.45 8.93 -11.17
CA ILE A 577 28.87 7.68 -11.68
C ILE A 577 28.49 7.81 -13.15
N PHE A 578 27.72 8.84 -13.51
CA PHE A 578 27.08 8.99 -14.82
C PHE A 578 27.82 9.90 -15.77
N THR A 579 28.95 10.49 -15.36
CA THR A 579 29.71 11.54 -16.10
C THR A 579 28.91 12.83 -16.32
N LYS A 580 29.52 13.85 -16.91
CA LYS A 580 28.84 15.13 -17.16
C LYS A 580 28.25 15.27 -18.55
N ASP A 581 28.74 14.50 -19.51
CA ASP A 581 28.43 14.70 -20.93
C ASP A 581 28.43 13.44 -21.79
N LYS A 582 28.94 12.31 -21.27
CA LYS A 582 28.91 11.03 -22.03
C LYS A 582 27.49 10.51 -22.19
N PRO A 583 27.22 9.81 -23.30
CA PRO A 583 25.91 9.18 -23.48
C PRO A 583 25.59 8.19 -22.34
N ILE A 584 24.41 8.29 -21.80
CA ILE A 584 23.85 7.33 -20.84
C ILE A 584 22.73 6.57 -21.54
N ILE A 585 22.90 5.26 -21.71
CA ILE A 585 21.87 4.37 -22.21
C ILE A 585 21.29 3.65 -21.01
N PHE A 586 20.05 3.98 -20.63
CA PHE A 586 19.42 3.52 -19.39
C PHE A 586 18.29 2.55 -19.70
N ALA A 587 18.43 1.30 -19.30
CA ALA A 587 17.38 0.28 -19.35
C ALA A 587 16.60 0.27 -18.02
N PHE A 588 15.33 0.63 -18.06
CA PHE A 588 14.47 0.77 -16.88
C PHE A 588 13.31 -0.20 -16.90
N HIS A 589 12.94 -0.68 -15.73
CA HIS A 589 11.84 -1.61 -15.53
C HIS A 589 10.48 -1.05 -15.97
N GLY A 590 10.16 0.17 -15.58
CA GLY A 590 8.88 0.83 -15.79
C GLY A 590 8.85 1.80 -16.97
N TYR A 591 8.01 2.81 -16.89
CA TYR A 591 7.89 3.84 -17.93
C TYR A 591 9.12 4.74 -17.96
N PRO A 592 9.73 5.02 -19.15
CA PRO A 592 10.90 5.89 -19.27
C PRO A 592 10.74 7.28 -18.66
N THR A 593 9.52 7.80 -18.64
CA THR A 593 9.19 9.13 -18.11
C THR A 593 9.60 9.31 -16.66
N LEU A 594 9.49 8.28 -15.82
CA LEU A 594 9.89 8.35 -14.43
C LEU A 594 11.39 8.62 -14.26
N ILE A 595 12.25 7.98 -15.06
CA ILE A 595 13.69 8.24 -15.02
C ILE A 595 13.99 9.68 -15.45
N HIS A 596 13.32 10.18 -16.50
CA HIS A 596 13.47 11.57 -16.93
C HIS A 596 13.02 12.55 -15.84
N GLU A 597 11.94 12.25 -15.12
CA GLU A 597 11.47 13.06 -13.99
C GLU A 597 12.51 13.13 -12.88
N LEU A 598 12.99 11.97 -12.41
CA LEU A 598 13.95 11.87 -11.32
C LEU A 598 15.31 12.52 -11.65
N THR A 599 15.69 12.53 -12.92
CA THR A 599 16.98 13.07 -13.38
C THR A 599 16.89 14.46 -14.01
N TYR A 600 15.69 15.07 -14.04
CA TYR A 600 15.45 16.34 -14.75
C TYR A 600 16.42 17.46 -14.36
N TYR A 601 16.86 17.54 -13.13
CA TYR A 601 17.76 18.58 -12.65
C TYR A 601 19.25 18.18 -12.66
N ARG A 602 19.60 16.98 -13.16
CA ARG A 602 20.99 16.51 -13.23
C ARG A 602 21.77 17.20 -14.34
N THR A 603 23.08 17.23 -14.19
CA THR A 603 24.02 17.91 -15.11
C THR A 603 24.00 17.25 -16.49
N ASN A 604 24.15 15.93 -16.54
CA ASN A 604 24.21 15.19 -17.79
C ASN A 604 22.80 15.04 -18.41
N ARG A 605 22.62 15.66 -19.58
CA ARG A 605 21.39 15.61 -20.37
C ARG A 605 21.44 14.62 -21.54
N ASN A 606 22.58 14.01 -21.77
CA ASN A 606 22.75 13.00 -22.81
C ASN A 606 22.26 11.64 -22.32
N LEU A 607 20.97 11.58 -21.93
CA LEU A 607 20.30 10.46 -21.32
C LEU A 607 19.25 9.90 -22.26
N HIS A 608 19.38 8.63 -22.60
CA HIS A 608 18.49 7.85 -23.46
C HIS A 608 17.90 6.70 -22.65
N VAL A 609 16.61 6.78 -22.33
CA VAL A 609 15.92 5.82 -21.45
C VAL A 609 15.08 4.88 -22.28
N PHE A 610 15.20 3.59 -21.99
CA PHE A 610 14.41 2.50 -22.55
C PHE A 610 13.68 1.79 -21.42
N GLY A 611 12.40 1.50 -21.63
CA GLY A 611 11.54 0.86 -20.63
C GLY A 611 10.24 0.41 -21.28
N TYR A 612 9.23 0.14 -20.46
CA TYR A 612 7.93 -0.27 -20.96
C TYR A 612 7.24 0.88 -21.71
N GLN A 613 6.66 0.60 -22.89
CA GLN A 613 6.06 1.60 -23.79
C GLN A 613 4.63 1.25 -24.20
N GLU A 614 3.91 0.46 -23.41
CA GLU A 614 2.55 -0.07 -23.72
C GLU A 614 2.52 -0.98 -24.98
N GLU A 615 3.66 -1.48 -25.40
CA GLU A 615 3.75 -2.44 -26.50
C GLU A 615 3.76 -3.84 -25.89
N GLY A 616 2.55 -4.36 -25.60
CA GLY A 616 2.35 -5.63 -24.95
C GLY A 616 1.27 -6.46 -25.62
N THR A 617 1.53 -7.77 -25.72
CA THR A 617 0.62 -8.77 -26.24
C THR A 617 1.04 -10.16 -25.74
N ILE A 618 0.32 -11.21 -26.11
CA ILE A 618 0.80 -12.58 -25.93
C ILE A 618 1.93 -12.81 -26.95
N THR A 619 3.13 -13.07 -26.45
CA THR A 619 4.34 -13.29 -27.27
C THR A 619 5.37 -14.09 -26.47
N THR A 620 6.63 -14.13 -26.93
CA THR A 620 7.73 -14.72 -26.16
C THR A 620 8.37 -13.67 -25.24
N PRO A 621 9.06 -14.08 -24.15
CA PRO A 621 9.69 -13.14 -23.21
C PRO A 621 10.62 -12.12 -23.87
N PHE A 622 11.43 -12.56 -24.85
CA PHE A 622 12.35 -11.66 -25.51
C PHE A 622 11.66 -10.76 -26.55
N ASP A 623 10.67 -11.29 -27.30
CA ASP A 623 9.92 -10.47 -28.26
C ASP A 623 9.17 -9.31 -27.56
N MET A 624 8.68 -9.53 -26.35
CA MET A 624 8.10 -8.44 -25.55
C MET A 624 9.13 -7.33 -25.29
N ARG A 625 10.38 -7.69 -24.99
CA ARG A 625 11.48 -6.70 -24.81
C ARG A 625 11.81 -6.00 -26.13
N VAL A 626 11.77 -6.71 -27.27
CA VAL A 626 11.98 -6.16 -28.60
C VAL A 626 10.89 -5.14 -28.96
N GLN A 627 9.62 -5.45 -28.71
CA GLN A 627 8.51 -4.54 -28.95
C GLN A 627 8.69 -3.22 -28.18
N ASN A 628 9.17 -3.29 -26.94
CA ASN A 628 9.43 -2.16 -26.08
C ASN A 628 10.86 -1.56 -26.25
N LYS A 629 11.67 -2.09 -27.17
CA LYS A 629 13.04 -1.63 -27.49
C LYS A 629 14.04 -1.68 -26.32
N ILE A 630 13.76 -2.47 -25.29
CA ILE A 630 14.65 -2.64 -24.13
C ILE A 630 15.56 -3.87 -24.26
N ASP A 631 15.46 -4.59 -25.36
CA ASP A 631 16.29 -5.75 -25.66
C ASP A 631 17.74 -5.37 -25.98
N ARG A 632 18.64 -6.33 -25.79
CA ARG A 632 20.09 -6.19 -26.01
C ARG A 632 20.49 -5.63 -27.38
N PHE A 633 19.72 -5.96 -28.44
CA PHE A 633 20.04 -5.53 -29.79
C PHE A 633 19.71 -4.02 -29.98
N ASN A 634 18.53 -3.59 -29.52
CA ASN A 634 18.16 -2.19 -29.57
C ASN A 634 19.02 -1.32 -28.62
N LEU A 635 19.37 -1.82 -27.43
CA LEU A 635 20.31 -1.12 -26.54
C LEU A 635 21.69 -0.98 -27.19
N THR A 636 22.22 -2.03 -27.82
CA THR A 636 23.50 -1.98 -28.56
C THR A 636 23.44 -0.94 -29.69
N LYS A 637 22.36 -0.91 -30.47
CA LYS A 637 22.18 0.09 -31.54
C LYS A 637 22.17 1.49 -30.97
N SER A 638 21.46 1.72 -29.87
CA SER A 638 21.40 3.05 -29.23
C SER A 638 22.80 3.53 -28.76
N VAL A 639 23.63 2.64 -28.23
CA VAL A 639 25.03 2.99 -27.91
C VAL A 639 25.75 3.50 -29.14
N ILE A 640 25.64 2.76 -30.25
CA ILE A 640 26.37 3.09 -31.48
C ILE A 640 25.88 4.41 -32.11
N GLU A 641 24.58 4.61 -32.14
CA GLU A 641 23.93 5.83 -32.66
C GLU A 641 24.35 7.08 -31.91
N ASN A 642 24.66 6.96 -30.61
CA ASN A 642 25.16 8.07 -29.78
C ASN A 642 26.70 8.21 -29.77
N LEU A 643 27.42 7.37 -30.52
CA LEU A 643 28.89 7.38 -30.65
C LEU A 643 29.29 7.44 -32.12
N PRO A 644 29.08 8.58 -32.79
CA PRO A 644 29.35 8.73 -34.25
C PRO A 644 30.82 8.49 -34.63
N GLN A 645 31.76 8.60 -33.68
CA GLN A 645 33.18 8.31 -33.89
C GLN A 645 33.43 6.83 -34.21
N LEU A 646 32.50 5.91 -33.97
CA LEU A 646 32.65 4.48 -34.33
C LEU A 646 32.59 4.22 -35.84
N GLY A 647 32.02 5.15 -36.61
CA GLY A 647 32.04 5.14 -38.08
C GLY A 647 31.55 3.81 -38.67
N ASN A 648 32.35 3.24 -39.61
CA ASN A 648 31.99 2.01 -40.31
C ASN A 648 31.85 0.77 -39.39
N LYS A 649 32.65 0.69 -38.31
CA LYS A 649 32.53 -0.40 -37.34
C LYS A 649 31.13 -0.39 -36.68
N GLY A 650 30.67 0.80 -36.29
CA GLY A 650 29.33 0.99 -35.74
C GLY A 650 28.24 0.61 -36.73
N SER A 651 28.32 1.10 -37.97
CA SER A 651 27.34 0.81 -39.01
C SER A 651 27.20 -0.70 -39.30
N PHE A 652 28.30 -1.42 -39.33
CA PHE A 652 28.31 -2.87 -39.50
C PHE A 652 27.62 -3.59 -38.33
N LEU A 653 27.87 -3.17 -37.11
CA LEU A 653 27.27 -3.77 -35.94
C LEU A 653 25.76 -3.47 -35.84
N ILE A 654 25.32 -2.27 -36.23
CA ILE A 654 23.88 -1.94 -36.35
C ILE A 654 23.19 -2.91 -37.33
N GLN A 655 23.82 -3.14 -38.52
CA GLN A 655 23.25 -4.10 -39.50
C GLN A 655 23.14 -5.49 -38.90
N LYS A 656 24.17 -5.98 -38.22
CA LYS A 656 24.15 -7.26 -37.54
C LYS A 656 23.02 -7.38 -36.52
N MET A 657 22.77 -6.31 -35.72
CA MET A 657 21.66 -6.30 -34.76
C MET A 657 20.30 -6.34 -35.45
N ASN A 658 20.16 -5.63 -36.58
CA ASN A 658 18.92 -5.69 -37.38
C ASN A 658 18.68 -7.10 -37.96
N ASP A 659 19.72 -7.76 -38.46
CA ASP A 659 19.63 -9.13 -38.99
C ASP A 659 19.21 -10.09 -37.86
N MET A 660 19.73 -9.96 -36.66
CA MET A 660 19.34 -10.74 -35.48
C MET A 660 17.87 -10.53 -35.10
N LEU A 661 17.38 -9.29 -35.12
CA LEU A 661 15.96 -8.98 -34.85
C LEU A 661 15.04 -9.65 -35.89
N VAL A 662 15.43 -9.64 -37.18
CA VAL A 662 14.68 -10.32 -38.26
C VAL A 662 14.69 -11.82 -38.03
N ALA A 663 15.85 -12.40 -37.77
CA ALA A 663 15.99 -13.85 -37.52
C ALA A 663 15.17 -14.30 -36.32
N HIS A 664 15.20 -13.51 -35.22
CA HIS A 664 14.37 -13.75 -34.02
C HIS A 664 12.89 -13.74 -34.39
N LYS A 665 12.43 -12.70 -35.11
CA LYS A 665 11.02 -12.61 -35.50
C LYS A 665 10.54 -13.77 -36.36
N GLN A 666 11.37 -14.27 -37.26
CA GLN A 666 11.06 -15.46 -38.04
C GLN A 666 10.97 -16.71 -37.14
N TYR A 667 11.97 -16.90 -36.28
CA TYR A 667 12.06 -18.07 -35.41
C TYR A 667 10.87 -18.20 -34.45
N ILE A 668 10.45 -17.10 -33.81
CA ILE A 668 9.28 -17.13 -32.89
C ILE A 668 7.97 -17.44 -33.62
N HIS A 669 7.85 -17.08 -34.92
CA HIS A 669 6.68 -17.43 -35.72
C HIS A 669 6.67 -18.90 -36.11
N GLU A 670 7.85 -19.53 -36.30
CA GLU A 670 7.99 -20.92 -36.70
C GLU A 670 7.94 -21.84 -35.48
N GLU A 671 8.64 -21.52 -34.40
CA GLU A 671 8.88 -22.40 -33.25
C GLU A 671 8.07 -22.03 -31.99
N GLY A 672 7.55 -20.80 -31.87
CA GLY A 672 6.80 -20.33 -30.70
C GLY A 672 7.65 -20.06 -29.43
N ILE A 673 8.97 -20.04 -29.59
CA ILE A 673 9.93 -19.80 -28.49
C ILE A 673 11.03 -18.83 -28.94
N ASP A 674 11.74 -18.21 -27.98
CA ASP A 674 12.88 -17.34 -28.28
C ASP A 674 14.05 -18.07 -28.95
N LEU A 675 14.82 -17.36 -29.79
CA LEU A 675 16.05 -17.86 -30.39
C LEU A 675 16.99 -18.46 -29.33
N PRO A 676 17.62 -19.61 -29.55
CA PRO A 676 18.54 -20.22 -28.59
C PRO A 676 19.65 -19.28 -28.10
N GLU A 677 20.26 -18.49 -29.01
CA GLU A 677 21.33 -17.54 -28.67
C GLU A 677 20.86 -16.45 -27.73
N VAL A 678 19.55 -16.13 -27.69
CA VAL A 678 18.95 -15.17 -26.79
C VAL A 678 18.51 -15.84 -25.50
N ARG A 679 17.81 -16.96 -25.59
CA ARG A 679 17.26 -17.71 -24.48
C ARG A 679 18.34 -18.25 -23.54
N ASP A 680 19.35 -18.88 -24.13
CA ASP A 680 20.41 -19.61 -23.43
C ASP A 680 21.66 -18.75 -23.19
N TRP A 681 21.54 -17.42 -23.35
CA TRP A 681 22.63 -16.50 -23.14
C TRP A 681 23.10 -16.49 -21.68
N VAL A 682 24.42 -16.54 -21.51
CA VAL A 682 25.12 -16.43 -20.22
C VAL A 682 26.17 -15.32 -20.32
N TRP A 683 26.34 -14.59 -19.24
CA TRP A 683 27.37 -13.56 -19.15
C TRP A 683 28.77 -14.13 -19.39
N HIS A 684 29.53 -13.47 -20.22
CA HIS A 684 30.95 -13.74 -20.43
C HIS A 684 31.71 -12.47 -20.81
N THR A 685 33.01 -12.47 -20.57
CA THR A 685 33.92 -11.46 -21.05
C THR A 685 34.69 -11.98 -22.26
N PRO A 686 35.34 -11.10 -23.10
CA PRO A 686 36.17 -11.58 -24.20
C PRO A 686 37.31 -12.51 -23.75
N GLU A 687 37.79 -12.35 -22.50
CA GLU A 687 38.84 -13.18 -21.91
C GLU A 687 38.36 -14.61 -21.54
N ASP A 688 37.05 -14.82 -21.44
CA ASP A 688 36.44 -16.14 -21.17
C ASP A 688 36.34 -17.01 -22.44
N LYS A 689 36.60 -16.47 -23.63
CA LYS A 689 36.63 -17.14 -24.93
C LYS A 689 38.04 -17.60 -25.29
#